data_f49236138d360be149e066da73df6aa7
#
_entry.id   f49236138d360be149e066da73df6aa7
#
_cell.length_a   1.000
_cell.length_b   1.000
_cell.length_c   1.000
_cell.angle_alpha   90.00
_cell.angle_beta   90.00
_cell.angle_gamma   90.00
#
_symmetry.space_group_name_H-M   'P 1'
#
loop_
_entity.id
_entity.type
_entity.pdbx_description
1 polymer ?
#
loop_
_entity_poly.entity_id
_entity_poly.type
_entity_poly.pdbx_seq_one_letter_code
_entity_poly.pdbx_strand_id
1 'polypeptide(L)'
;MSQHKIIALDNMSLQEFDSEAELIPLLSSEDEEEMNNEELPEDIAILPLRNTVLFPGVVIPISDGRDKSIKLINDANNAGKSIGVVSQINESDEDPSHTDVHRIGTVARILRVLKMPDGNITVILQGTKRFEIDSITTEAPYIRATIREVSEVRPEKGEKEFLAIIDSLKEVATQIIQSSPNIPTEATFAIKNIDSQSFLVNFVSSNMNLTVVEKQALLNMSNLKERAMETLRYMNIELQKLQLKNDIQSKVRFDLDQQQREYFLQQQIKTIQEELGGQSQEQEVEEMRTRSKEKVWDEKVQKHFDKELAKMNRMNPNAPDFGIQRNYLEMFLDLPWGHYSKDNFDLKQAQEILDEDHFGLEDVKKRMIEHLAVLKLRNDMKSPILCLTGPPGVGKTSIGKSVAKALGREYVRISLGGLRDEAEIRGHRKTYIGAMPGRILQSLKKAGTSNPVFVLDEIDKLSNSHNGDPSSALLEVLDPEQNSEFYDNFLELGYDLSKIMFIATSNSIATIQPALKDRMEVIKMSGYTIEEKVQIAQKHLFPKQLLAHGLTLEQLIIELPQLEKIVEGYTRESGVRSLETKIAQVIRNAAKSIAMDEAYNTKVTNDDIIKILGPPRMQRDKSEGNEVAGVVTGLAWTSVGGDILFIESLVSPGKGSLTITGNLGTVMKESATIALEYIKANASRLGLDIEIINKQNIHLHVPEGATPKDGPSAGIAMLSSLVSVLSQKKIKKGIAMTGEITLRGKVLPVGGIKEKILAAKRADIQEIILCRENEIDINEIKSEYLNGLTFHYVSDMREVLEIAVTNEPAIDAKELK
;
A
#
# COMPACT_ATOMS: atom_id res chain seq x y z
N MET A 1 27.36 7.40 50.88
CA MET A 1 28.18 7.36 49.65
C MET A 1 27.64 6.23 48.78
N SER A 2 26.66 6.55 47.94
CA SER A 2 26.07 5.60 46.97
C SER A 2 26.89 5.66 45.69
N GLN A 3 27.34 4.50 45.22
CA GLN A 3 28.06 4.37 43.93
C GLN A 3 27.06 4.54 42.79
N HIS A 4 27.11 5.66 42.11
CA HIS A 4 26.38 5.89 40.87
C HIS A 4 27.06 5.12 39.74
N LYS A 5 26.30 4.30 39.02
CA LYS A 5 26.70 3.65 37.75
C LYS A 5 26.34 4.49 36.57
N ILE A 6 27.24 4.67 35.70
CA ILE A 6 27.27 5.66 34.62
C ILE A 6 27.44 4.92 33.27
N ILE A 7 26.73 5.32 32.16
CA ILE A 7 26.89 4.78 30.78
C ILE A 7 26.94 5.92 29.77
N ALA A 8 27.96 5.90 28.91
CA ALA A 8 28.12 6.84 27.81
C ALA A 8 27.31 6.38 26.58
N LEU A 9 26.51 7.28 26.00
CA LEU A 9 25.90 7.12 24.69
C LEU A 9 26.62 8.01 23.70
N ASP A 10 27.42 7.37 22.86
CA ASP A 10 28.24 8.04 21.87
C ASP A 10 27.49 8.13 20.54
N ASN A 11 27.10 9.34 20.14
CA ASN A 11 26.67 9.63 18.77
C ASN A 11 27.14 11.03 18.30
N MET A 12 28.34 11.43 18.75
CA MET A 12 29.10 12.49 18.08
C MET A 12 30.55 12.09 18.06
N SER A 13 31.17 12.19 16.89
CA SER A 13 32.58 11.94 16.63
C SER A 13 33.52 12.62 17.63
N LEU A 14 33.80 11.95 18.73
CA LEU A 14 34.84 12.28 19.70
C LEU A 14 36.02 11.35 19.44
N GLN A 15 36.68 11.57 18.31
CA GLN A 15 37.98 10.91 18.01
C GLN A 15 39.12 11.64 18.63
N GLU A 16 39.05 12.15 19.85
CA GLU A 16 40.20 12.67 20.61
C GLU A 16 39.77 12.94 22.08
N PHE A 17 39.39 11.91 22.81
CA PHE A 17 39.39 12.00 24.26
C PHE A 17 40.00 10.74 24.85
N ASP A 18 41.12 10.96 25.50
CA ASP A 18 41.90 9.98 26.25
C ASP A 18 41.06 9.31 27.36
N SER A 19 41.21 8.06 27.46
CA SER A 19 40.90 7.00 28.42
C SER A 19 40.39 7.30 29.85
N GLU A 20 39.50 8.29 30.06
CA GLU A 20 38.64 8.38 31.25
C GLU A 20 37.22 8.78 30.89
N ALA A 21 36.43 7.84 30.41
CA ALA A 21 34.97 8.04 30.24
C ALA A 21 34.33 8.22 31.63
N GLU A 22 34.19 9.44 32.08
CA GLU A 22 33.33 9.78 33.22
C GLU A 22 31.87 9.63 32.78
N LEU A 23 31.32 8.71 33.36
CA LEU A 23 29.99 8.17 33.23
C LEU A 23 28.91 9.18 33.70
N ILE A 24 27.79 9.39 32.98
CA ILE A 24 26.71 10.32 33.30
C ILE A 24 25.77 9.69 34.34
N PRO A 25 25.45 10.36 35.46
CA PRO A 25 24.61 9.76 36.51
C PRO A 25 23.13 9.60 36.02
N LEU A 26 22.59 8.39 36.26
CA LEU A 26 21.15 8.19 36.14
C LEU A 26 20.49 8.87 37.34
N LEU A 27 19.47 9.68 37.07
CA LEU A 27 18.71 10.40 38.08
C LEU A 27 18.00 9.40 38.99
N SER A 28 18.23 9.48 40.32
CA SER A 28 17.43 8.73 41.29
C SER A 28 16.09 9.43 41.54
N SER A 29 15.12 8.70 42.12
CA SER A 29 13.82 9.31 42.49
C SER A 29 14.00 10.39 43.55
N GLU A 30 15.05 10.29 44.41
CA GLU A 30 15.38 11.33 45.41
C GLU A 30 15.91 12.59 44.74
N ASP A 31 16.79 12.46 43.74
CA ASP A 31 17.32 13.59 42.97
C ASP A 31 16.20 14.32 42.19
N GLU A 32 15.22 13.56 41.65
CA GLU A 32 14.05 14.18 40.99
C GLU A 32 13.16 14.96 41.96
N GLU A 33 12.97 14.47 43.17
CA GLU A 33 12.20 15.19 44.20
C GLU A 33 12.92 16.47 44.62
N GLU A 34 14.23 16.45 44.78
CA GLU A 34 15.03 17.64 45.06
C GLU A 34 14.91 18.67 43.92
N MET A 35 15.03 18.24 42.67
CA MET A 35 14.88 19.10 41.49
C MET A 35 13.46 19.71 41.39
N ASN A 36 12.42 18.96 41.72
CA ASN A 36 11.06 19.43 41.70
C ASN A 36 10.74 20.45 42.83
N ASN A 37 11.47 20.44 43.94
CA ASN A 37 11.32 21.35 45.05
C ASN A 37 12.14 22.64 44.90
N GLU A 38 13.00 22.77 43.90
CA GLU A 38 13.80 23.93 43.64
C GLU A 38 12.94 25.13 43.21
N GLU A 39 13.09 26.30 43.85
CA GLU A 39 12.39 27.50 43.43
C GLU A 39 12.99 28.07 42.15
N LEU A 40 12.13 28.41 41.21
CA LEU A 40 12.58 29.03 39.94
C LEU A 40 12.93 30.51 40.19
N PRO A 41 14.04 30.98 39.57
CA PRO A 41 14.34 32.40 39.60
C PRO A 41 13.33 33.20 38.76
N GLU A 42 12.87 34.33 39.29
CA GLU A 42 11.93 35.18 38.53
C GLU A 42 12.52 35.71 37.19
N ASP A 43 13.82 35.97 37.16
CA ASP A 43 14.54 36.48 35.99
C ASP A 43 15.75 35.60 35.69
N ILE A 44 15.81 35.03 34.47
CA ILE A 44 16.82 34.06 34.08
C ILE A 44 17.48 34.44 32.75
N ALA A 45 18.78 34.12 32.61
CA ALA A 45 19.47 34.23 31.34
C ALA A 45 19.10 33.09 30.39
N ILE A 46 18.76 33.39 29.14
CA ILE A 46 18.26 32.44 28.16
C ILE A 46 19.37 32.08 27.17
N LEU A 47 19.70 30.78 27.10
CA LEU A 47 20.65 30.22 26.15
C LEU A 47 19.88 29.55 24.98
N PRO A 48 19.97 30.07 23.74
CA PRO A 48 19.34 29.48 22.58
C PRO A 48 20.15 28.27 22.06
N LEU A 49 19.50 27.12 21.84
CA LEU A 49 20.09 25.92 21.25
C LEU A 49 19.71 25.78 19.77
N ARG A 50 20.66 25.42 18.92
CA ARG A 50 20.41 25.24 17.47
C ARG A 50 19.74 23.90 17.13
N ASN A 51 20.36 22.80 17.51
CA ASN A 51 20.07 21.49 16.95
C ASN A 51 19.51 20.51 17.99
N THR A 52 19.15 20.98 19.17
CA THR A 52 18.70 20.09 20.23
C THR A 52 17.70 20.77 21.15
N VAL A 53 16.99 19.95 21.90
CA VAL A 53 16.02 20.35 22.93
C VAL A 53 16.46 19.71 24.24
N LEU A 54 16.59 20.51 25.30
CA LEU A 54 16.89 20.01 26.62
C LEU A 54 15.60 19.63 27.36
N PHE A 55 15.53 18.39 27.80
CA PHE A 55 14.42 17.89 28.62
C PHE A 55 14.78 17.88 30.11
N PRO A 56 13.80 18.01 31.01
CA PRO A 56 14.01 17.88 32.45
C PRO A 56 14.65 16.54 32.83
N GLY A 57 15.62 16.59 33.74
CA GLY A 57 16.41 15.43 34.21
C GLY A 57 17.55 15.01 33.26
N VAL A 58 17.50 15.40 32.01
CA VAL A 58 18.49 14.96 31.01
C VAL A 58 19.75 15.80 31.06
N VAL A 59 20.89 15.15 30.88
CA VAL A 59 22.20 15.81 30.80
C VAL A 59 22.68 15.77 29.35
N ILE A 60 23.03 16.94 28.81
CA ILE A 60 23.54 17.05 27.42
C ILE A 60 24.78 17.92 27.38
N PRO A 61 25.77 17.56 26.56
CA PRO A 61 26.90 18.44 26.21
C PRO A 61 26.44 19.39 25.09
N ILE A 62 26.69 20.67 25.23
CA ILE A 62 26.40 21.70 24.24
C ILE A 62 27.69 22.43 23.91
N SER A 63 28.04 22.46 22.63
CA SER A 63 29.14 23.25 22.10
C SER A 63 28.61 24.51 21.44
N ASP A 64 29.03 25.66 21.90
CA ASP A 64 28.62 26.94 21.34
C ASP A 64 29.85 27.87 21.18
N GLY A 65 29.98 28.52 20.01
CA GLY A 65 31.03 29.49 19.68
C GLY A 65 30.57 30.92 19.64
N ARG A 66 29.27 31.17 19.96
CA ARG A 66 28.72 32.56 19.90
C ARG A 66 29.17 33.37 21.10
N ASP A 67 29.67 34.58 20.88
CA ASP A 67 30.17 35.47 21.91
C ASP A 67 29.14 35.74 23.04
N LYS A 68 27.85 35.90 22.68
CA LYS A 68 26.76 36.11 23.64
C LYS A 68 26.54 34.88 24.51
N SER A 69 26.54 33.68 23.93
CA SER A 69 26.40 32.40 24.65
C SER A 69 27.62 32.11 25.53
N ILE A 70 28.81 32.34 25.04
CA ILE A 70 30.05 32.21 25.80
C ILE A 70 30.06 33.11 27.03
N LYS A 71 29.64 34.38 26.87
CA LYS A 71 29.52 35.33 27.95
C LYS A 71 28.46 34.91 28.97
N LEU A 72 27.30 34.52 28.51
CA LEU A 72 26.21 34.02 29.37
C LEU A 72 26.66 32.82 30.23
N ILE A 73 27.30 31.80 29.57
CA ILE A 73 27.73 30.58 30.26
C ILE A 73 28.81 30.94 31.33
N ASN A 74 29.78 31.80 31.00
CA ASN A 74 30.82 32.20 31.95
C ASN A 74 30.24 33.01 33.11
N ASP A 75 29.32 33.95 32.87
CA ASP A 75 28.69 34.78 33.89
C ASP A 75 27.81 33.90 34.82
N ALA A 76 27.03 32.98 34.25
CA ALA A 76 26.20 32.07 35.03
C ALA A 76 27.03 31.07 35.86
N ASN A 77 28.06 30.50 35.25
CA ASN A 77 28.96 29.55 35.90
C ASN A 77 29.71 30.20 37.09
N ASN A 78 30.24 31.42 36.90
CA ASN A 78 30.95 32.14 37.95
C ASN A 78 30.01 32.59 39.08
N ALA A 79 28.73 32.83 38.77
CA ALA A 79 27.73 33.23 39.76
C ALA A 79 27.02 32.02 40.40
N GLY A 80 27.28 30.79 39.95
CA GLY A 80 26.59 29.57 40.43
C GLY A 80 25.09 29.59 40.14
N LYS A 81 24.64 30.28 39.09
CA LYS A 81 23.22 30.47 38.74
C LYS A 81 22.77 29.51 37.63
N SER A 82 21.55 29.05 37.74
CA SER A 82 20.88 28.31 36.68
C SER A 82 20.61 29.21 35.46
N ILE A 83 20.52 28.61 34.29
CA ILE A 83 20.21 29.26 33.04
C ILE A 83 18.94 28.67 32.43
N GLY A 84 18.18 29.49 31.68
CA GLY A 84 17.07 29.01 30.86
C GLY A 84 17.59 28.55 29.50
N VAL A 85 17.19 27.38 29.07
CA VAL A 85 17.62 26.81 27.77
C VAL A 85 16.40 26.63 26.89
N VAL A 86 16.45 27.19 25.69
CA VAL A 86 15.36 27.15 24.69
C VAL A 86 15.90 26.78 23.32
N SER A 87 15.12 26.07 22.51
CA SER A 87 15.52 25.77 21.13
C SER A 87 15.21 26.94 20.21
N GLN A 88 16.02 27.13 19.20
CA GLN A 88 15.76 28.05 18.10
C GLN A 88 14.64 27.51 17.20
N ILE A 89 13.82 28.41 16.64
CA ILE A 89 12.79 28.08 15.67
C ILE A 89 13.44 27.75 14.30
N ASN A 90 14.46 28.54 13.94
CA ASN A 90 15.21 28.35 12.71
C ASN A 90 16.70 28.07 13.05
N GLU A 91 17.18 26.91 12.65
CA GLU A 91 18.55 26.43 12.92
C GLU A 91 19.64 27.25 12.22
N SER A 92 19.29 27.97 11.14
CA SER A 92 20.23 28.75 10.34
C SER A 92 20.61 30.09 10.95
N ASP A 93 19.87 30.57 11.95
CA ASP A 93 20.12 31.89 12.53
C ASP A 93 21.33 31.89 13.46
N GLU A 94 22.32 32.70 13.12
CA GLU A 94 23.58 32.77 13.87
C GLU A 94 23.46 33.59 15.16
N ASP A 95 22.65 34.64 15.16
CA ASP A 95 22.40 35.51 16.33
C ASP A 95 20.89 35.66 16.61
N PRO A 96 20.25 34.62 17.19
CA PRO A 96 18.80 34.60 17.39
C PRO A 96 18.36 35.69 18.36
N SER A 97 17.31 36.39 18.00
CA SER A 97 16.55 37.33 18.84
C SER A 97 15.52 36.59 19.71
N HIS A 98 14.81 37.30 20.54
CA HIS A 98 13.74 36.70 21.35
C HIS A 98 12.56 36.18 20.54
N THR A 99 12.39 36.62 19.30
CA THR A 99 11.33 36.11 18.38
C THR A 99 11.71 34.80 17.68
N ASP A 100 13.00 34.47 17.68
CA ASP A 100 13.54 33.34 16.95
C ASP A 100 13.75 32.08 17.83
N VAL A 101 13.25 32.14 19.07
CA VAL A 101 13.32 31.07 20.06
C VAL A 101 11.93 30.60 20.50
N HIS A 102 11.82 29.34 20.85
CA HIS A 102 10.59 28.79 21.40
C HIS A 102 10.27 29.37 22.80
N ARG A 103 9.01 29.54 23.13
CA ARG A 103 8.59 30.10 24.41
C ARG A 103 8.76 29.13 25.58
N ILE A 104 8.65 27.83 25.33
CA ILE A 104 8.80 26.80 26.35
C ILE A 104 10.21 26.22 26.26
N GLY A 105 10.91 26.23 27.38
CA GLY A 105 12.24 25.71 27.55
C GLY A 105 12.40 24.95 28.87
N THR A 106 13.67 24.65 29.18
CA THR A 106 14.06 23.93 30.40
C THR A 106 15.10 24.76 31.14
N VAL A 107 14.90 24.96 32.42
CA VAL A 107 15.92 25.53 33.32
C VAL A 107 17.04 24.52 33.47
N ALA A 108 18.27 24.96 33.35
CA ALA A 108 19.44 24.06 33.38
C ALA A 108 20.48 24.51 34.43
N ARG A 109 21.04 23.54 35.10
CA ARG A 109 22.26 23.70 35.91
C ARG A 109 23.48 23.43 35.07
N ILE A 110 24.50 24.27 35.20
CA ILE A 110 25.80 24.06 34.57
C ILE A 110 26.61 23.09 35.45
N LEU A 111 26.84 21.87 34.93
CA LEU A 111 27.62 20.88 35.63
C LEU A 111 29.14 21.07 35.39
N ARG A 112 29.54 21.36 34.18
CA ARG A 112 30.95 21.51 33.78
C ARG A 112 31.09 22.44 32.56
N VAL A 113 32.14 23.23 32.51
CA VAL A 113 32.47 24.07 31.36
C VAL A 113 33.84 23.68 30.88
N LEU A 114 33.93 23.27 29.62
CA LEU A 114 35.19 22.87 28.95
C LEU A 114 35.54 23.93 27.87
N LYS A 115 36.71 24.46 27.92
CA LYS A 115 37.22 25.36 26.87
C LYS A 115 37.94 24.55 25.81
N MET A 116 37.52 24.66 24.61
CA MET A 116 38.13 23.93 23.50
C MET A 116 39.28 24.76 22.87
N PRO A 117 40.26 24.10 22.25
CA PRO A 117 41.41 24.79 21.62
C PRO A 117 41.02 25.70 20.45
N ASP A 118 39.87 25.48 19.82
CA ASP A 118 39.31 26.24 18.71
C ASP A 118 38.61 27.54 19.14
N GLY A 119 38.53 27.83 20.46
CA GLY A 119 37.85 29.00 21.02
C GLY A 119 36.39 28.76 21.40
N ASN A 120 35.81 27.64 21.02
CA ASN A 120 34.47 27.27 21.43
C ASN A 120 34.42 26.83 22.90
N ILE A 121 33.24 26.92 23.49
CA ILE A 121 33.01 26.39 24.84
C ILE A 121 32.03 25.22 24.73
N THR A 122 32.42 24.07 25.31
CA THR A 122 31.51 22.97 25.54
C THR A 122 31.02 23.00 26.98
N VAL A 123 29.71 23.12 27.16
CA VAL A 123 29.10 23.13 28.50
C VAL A 123 28.25 21.88 28.69
N ILE A 124 28.40 21.22 29.82
CA ILE A 124 27.54 20.10 30.22
C ILE A 124 26.41 20.67 31.06
N LEU A 125 25.20 20.55 30.53
CA LEU A 125 23.97 21.08 31.11
C LEU A 125 23.08 19.96 31.62
N GLN A 126 22.52 20.11 32.81
CA GLN A 126 21.47 19.26 33.32
C GLN A 126 20.15 20.05 33.37
N GLY A 127 19.13 19.55 32.68
CA GLY A 127 17.78 20.13 32.74
C GLY A 127 17.14 19.90 34.09
N THR A 128 16.45 20.90 34.62
CA THR A 128 15.71 20.78 35.91
C THR A 128 14.19 20.85 35.66
N LYS A 129 13.63 22.02 35.50
CA LYS A 129 12.19 22.25 35.35
C LYS A 129 11.87 22.90 34.01
N ARG A 130 10.67 22.65 33.51
CA ARG A 130 10.15 23.37 32.34
C ARG A 130 9.66 24.75 32.75
N PHE A 131 9.90 25.71 31.87
CA PHE A 131 9.43 27.06 32.03
C PHE A 131 8.82 27.60 30.74
N GLU A 132 7.99 28.60 30.87
CA GLU A 132 7.51 29.41 29.76
C GLU A 132 8.02 30.83 29.93
N ILE A 133 8.49 31.45 28.84
CA ILE A 133 8.92 32.83 28.81
C ILE A 133 7.66 33.70 28.88
N ASP A 134 7.58 34.49 29.95
CA ASP A 134 6.47 35.43 30.16
C ASP A 134 6.77 36.80 29.50
N SER A 135 7.92 37.39 29.81
CA SER A 135 8.38 38.64 29.17
C SER A 135 9.90 38.70 29.11
N ILE A 136 10.40 39.44 28.14
CA ILE A 136 11.84 39.69 27.98
C ILE A 136 12.24 40.90 28.81
N THR A 137 13.26 40.73 29.62
CA THR A 137 13.79 41.77 30.51
C THR A 137 14.90 42.56 29.83
N THR A 138 15.81 41.91 29.16
CA THR A 138 16.91 42.52 28.38
C THR A 138 17.36 41.60 27.24
N GLU A 139 17.86 42.21 26.17
CA GLU A 139 18.45 41.44 25.02
C GLU A 139 19.99 41.54 24.96
N ALA A 140 20.56 42.51 25.65
CA ALA A 140 22.02 42.70 25.66
C ALA A 140 22.54 42.72 27.12
N PRO A 141 23.66 42.05 27.41
CA PRO A 141 24.61 41.39 26.48
C PRO A 141 24.18 40.01 25.99
N TYR A 142 23.15 39.44 26.60
CA TYR A 142 22.45 38.20 26.22
C TYR A 142 20.97 38.29 26.67
N ILE A 143 20.13 37.45 26.12
CA ILE A 143 18.69 37.44 26.40
C ILE A 143 18.47 37.07 27.86
N ARG A 144 17.67 37.91 28.55
CA ARG A 144 17.13 37.61 29.89
C ARG A 144 15.63 37.71 29.85
N ALA A 145 14.96 36.90 30.61
CA ALA A 145 13.52 36.82 30.61
C ALA A 145 12.95 36.52 31.99
N THR A 146 11.78 37.07 32.26
CA THR A 146 10.94 36.58 33.37
C THR A 146 10.27 35.30 32.90
N ILE A 147 10.25 34.31 33.78
CA ILE A 147 9.79 32.95 33.44
C ILE A 147 8.69 32.53 34.41
N ARG A 148 7.80 31.67 33.91
CA ARG A 148 6.76 31.00 34.69
C ARG A 148 6.97 29.49 34.61
N GLU A 149 6.77 28.79 35.72
CA GLU A 149 6.85 27.33 35.76
C GLU A 149 5.73 26.68 34.93
N VAL A 150 6.08 25.72 34.11
CA VAL A 150 5.13 24.87 33.39
C VAL A 150 5.01 23.55 34.15
N SER A 151 3.95 23.46 34.98
CA SER A 151 3.68 22.28 35.78
C SER A 151 3.42 21.03 34.89
N GLU A 152 3.93 19.91 35.33
CA GLU A 152 3.66 18.63 34.68
C GLU A 152 2.39 18.01 35.26
N VAL A 153 1.44 17.70 34.38
CA VAL A 153 0.23 16.94 34.75
C VAL A 153 0.60 15.46 34.75
N ARG A 154 0.73 14.91 35.95
CA ARG A 154 1.08 13.49 36.13
C ARG A 154 -0.20 12.65 36.25
N PRO A 155 -0.25 11.44 35.67
CA PRO A 155 -1.36 10.51 35.87
C PRO A 155 -1.44 10.06 37.33
N GLU A 156 -2.60 9.54 37.77
CA GLU A 156 -2.78 9.02 39.13
C GLU A 156 -1.82 7.86 39.41
N LYS A 157 -1.31 7.80 40.67
CA LYS A 157 -0.39 6.72 41.07
C LYS A 157 -1.07 5.37 40.89
N GLY A 158 -0.51 4.54 39.98
CA GLY A 158 -1.00 3.19 39.68
C GLY A 158 -2.01 3.09 38.54
N GLU A 159 -2.17 4.14 37.72
CA GLU A 159 -2.99 4.07 36.52
C GLU A 159 -2.45 3.00 35.56
N LYS A 160 -3.24 1.93 35.37
CA LYS A 160 -2.82 0.73 34.63
C LYS A 160 -2.44 1.01 33.18
N GLU A 161 -3.14 1.94 32.54
CA GLU A 161 -2.91 2.31 31.15
C GLU A 161 -1.56 3.03 30.99
N PHE A 162 -1.25 3.95 31.90
CA PHE A 162 0.02 4.65 31.89
C PHE A 162 1.21 3.71 32.19
N LEU A 163 1.05 2.79 33.14
CA LEU A 163 2.07 1.77 33.41
C LEU A 163 2.34 0.89 32.18
N ALA A 164 1.29 0.48 31.47
CA ALA A 164 1.44 -0.30 30.24
C ALA A 164 2.18 0.49 29.13
N ILE A 165 1.95 1.82 29.03
CA ILE A 165 2.69 2.69 28.11
C ILE A 165 4.18 2.74 28.48
N ILE A 166 4.51 2.88 29.76
CA ILE A 166 5.89 2.91 30.27
C ILE A 166 6.61 1.58 30.01
N ASP A 167 5.93 0.46 30.26
CA ASP A 167 6.48 -0.87 29.97
C ASP A 167 6.72 -1.05 28.46
N SER A 168 5.78 -0.63 27.62
CA SER A 168 5.93 -0.64 26.17
C SER A 168 7.08 0.26 25.72
N LEU A 169 7.29 1.44 26.31
CA LEU A 169 8.43 2.30 26.02
C LEU A 169 9.76 1.59 26.31
N LYS A 170 9.88 0.90 27.45
CA LYS A 170 11.08 0.13 27.82
C LYS A 170 11.32 -1.03 26.85
N GLU A 171 10.25 -1.70 26.43
CA GLU A 171 10.35 -2.83 25.50
C GLU A 171 10.78 -2.36 24.10
N VAL A 172 10.12 -1.35 23.54
CA VAL A 172 10.43 -0.81 22.21
C VAL A 172 11.83 -0.18 22.20
N ALA A 173 12.24 0.52 23.26
CA ALA A 173 13.61 1.01 23.43
C ALA A 173 14.64 -0.11 23.39
N THR A 174 14.35 -1.22 24.07
CA THR A 174 15.22 -2.41 24.05
C THR A 174 15.33 -2.99 22.65
N GLN A 175 14.23 -3.07 21.90
CA GLN A 175 14.22 -3.56 20.50
C GLN A 175 15.00 -2.63 19.57
N ILE A 176 14.88 -1.31 19.72
CA ILE A 176 15.64 -0.32 18.95
C ILE A 176 17.15 -0.48 19.20
N ILE A 177 17.55 -0.61 20.47
CA ILE A 177 18.97 -0.82 20.85
C ILE A 177 19.52 -2.10 20.22
N GLN A 178 18.76 -3.21 20.31
CA GLN A 178 19.15 -4.49 19.72
C GLN A 178 19.22 -4.47 18.19
N SER A 179 18.39 -3.64 17.57
CA SER A 179 18.33 -3.50 16.10
C SER A 179 19.34 -2.48 15.56
N SER A 180 19.96 -1.68 16.40
CA SER A 180 20.88 -0.60 16.03
C SER A 180 22.33 -1.02 16.27
N PRO A 181 23.17 -1.16 15.23
CA PRO A 181 24.58 -1.55 15.38
C PRO A 181 25.44 -0.50 16.10
N ASN A 182 24.96 0.74 16.21
CA ASN A 182 25.72 1.87 16.72
C ASN A 182 25.43 2.17 18.21
N ILE A 183 24.51 1.44 18.87
CA ILE A 183 24.17 1.66 20.26
C ILE A 183 24.72 0.51 21.09
N PRO A 184 25.53 0.77 22.15
CA PRO A 184 26.04 -0.27 23.00
C PRO A 184 24.92 -1.05 23.69
N THR A 185 25.05 -2.35 23.81
CA THR A 185 24.05 -3.24 24.45
C THR A 185 23.84 -2.92 25.93
N GLU A 186 24.80 -2.29 26.59
CA GLU A 186 24.76 -1.78 27.96
C GLU A 186 23.66 -0.72 28.16
N ALA A 187 23.30 0.02 27.12
CA ALA A 187 22.21 0.99 27.16
C ALA A 187 20.85 0.34 27.49
N THR A 188 20.67 -0.94 27.15
CA THR A 188 19.47 -1.70 27.56
C THR A 188 19.35 -1.83 29.09
N PHE A 189 20.48 -2.01 29.77
CA PHE A 189 20.50 -2.09 31.23
C PHE A 189 20.12 -0.74 31.85
N ALA A 190 20.59 0.35 31.27
CA ALA A 190 20.26 1.69 31.77
C ALA A 190 18.77 1.98 31.69
N ILE A 191 18.16 1.75 30.54
CA ILE A 191 16.72 2.02 30.34
C ILE A 191 15.85 1.16 31.25
N LYS A 192 16.20 -0.11 31.45
CA LYS A 192 15.43 -1.01 32.33
C LYS A 192 15.47 -0.55 33.78
N ASN A 193 16.60 0.02 34.24
CA ASN A 193 16.82 0.44 35.61
C ASN A 193 16.41 1.91 35.88
N ILE A 194 15.78 2.60 34.97
CA ILE A 194 15.20 3.91 35.24
C ILE A 194 13.89 3.72 36.00
N ASP A 195 13.86 4.20 37.24
CA ASP A 195 12.69 4.11 38.13
C ASP A 195 11.71 5.25 37.89
N SER A 196 12.20 6.48 37.64
CA SER A 196 11.34 7.63 37.37
C SER A 196 10.69 7.53 36.01
N GLN A 197 9.36 7.52 35.98
CA GLN A 197 8.56 7.46 34.75
C GLN A 197 8.69 8.73 33.91
N SER A 198 8.71 9.91 34.56
CA SER A 198 8.90 11.20 33.91
C SER A 198 10.30 11.30 33.30
N PHE A 199 11.33 10.91 34.05
CA PHE A 199 12.69 10.89 33.55
C PHE A 199 12.85 9.93 32.38
N LEU A 200 12.26 8.73 32.43
CA LEU A 200 12.31 7.77 31.33
C LEU A 200 11.75 8.38 30.03
N VAL A 201 10.57 8.98 30.09
CA VAL A 201 9.93 9.62 28.90
C VAL A 201 10.81 10.74 28.37
N ASN A 202 11.34 11.61 29.24
CA ASN A 202 12.21 12.71 28.86
C ASN A 202 13.54 12.23 28.27
N PHE A 203 14.15 11.21 28.88
CA PHE A 203 15.40 10.61 28.43
C PHE A 203 15.25 9.98 27.05
N VAL A 204 14.20 9.20 26.84
CA VAL A 204 13.93 8.60 25.54
C VAL A 204 13.65 9.68 24.50
N SER A 205 12.80 10.66 24.79
CA SER A 205 12.47 11.75 23.88
C SER A 205 13.68 12.57 23.46
N SER A 206 14.64 12.76 24.36
CA SER A 206 15.89 13.49 24.08
C SER A 206 16.81 12.73 23.13
N ASN A 207 16.93 11.39 23.34
CA ASN A 207 17.88 10.54 22.61
C ASN A 207 17.33 9.97 21.30
N MET A 208 16.05 10.15 21.00
CA MET A 208 15.48 9.75 19.71
C MET A 208 16.00 10.61 18.57
N ASN A 209 16.10 10.00 17.39
CA ASN A 209 16.48 10.68 16.16
C ASN A 209 15.27 11.44 15.57
N LEU A 210 14.84 12.48 16.28
CA LEU A 210 13.74 13.37 15.93
C LEU A 210 14.28 14.75 15.54
N THR A 211 13.53 15.45 14.70
CA THR A 211 13.81 16.87 14.41
C THR A 211 13.62 17.74 15.65
N VAL A 212 14.24 18.91 15.66
CA VAL A 212 14.09 19.88 16.77
C VAL A 212 12.62 20.25 16.98
N VAL A 213 11.88 20.40 15.89
CA VAL A 213 10.43 20.72 15.94
C VAL A 213 9.63 19.60 16.64
N GLU A 214 9.92 18.34 16.33
CA GLU A 214 9.25 17.19 16.97
C GLU A 214 9.64 17.05 18.44
N LYS A 215 10.92 17.21 18.76
CA LYS A 215 11.38 17.24 20.16
C LYS A 215 10.76 18.39 20.94
N GLN A 216 10.66 19.57 20.35
CA GLN A 216 10.01 20.73 20.97
C GLN A 216 8.51 20.49 21.17
N ALA A 217 7.83 19.85 20.24
CA ALA A 217 6.43 19.46 20.40
C ALA A 217 6.24 18.53 21.62
N LEU A 218 7.13 17.55 21.81
CA LEU A 218 7.13 16.70 23.00
C LEU A 218 7.39 17.50 24.29
N LEU A 219 8.34 18.43 24.29
CA LEU A 219 8.61 19.29 25.46
C LEU A 219 7.41 20.17 25.82
N ASN A 220 6.66 20.63 24.83
CA ASN A 220 5.49 21.49 25.02
C ASN A 220 4.29 20.76 25.66
N MET A 221 4.24 19.42 25.55
CA MET A 221 3.16 18.63 26.14
C MET A 221 3.26 18.63 27.67
N SER A 222 2.30 19.24 28.35
CA SER A 222 2.26 19.29 29.81
C SER A 222 1.78 17.98 30.43
N ASN A 223 0.93 17.22 29.73
CA ASN A 223 0.43 15.93 30.19
C ASN A 223 1.46 14.83 29.93
N LEU A 224 1.98 14.21 30.98
CA LEU A 224 2.99 13.18 30.89
C LEU A 224 2.51 11.93 30.14
N LYS A 225 1.24 11.56 30.28
CA LYS A 225 0.66 10.39 29.60
C LYS A 225 0.58 10.62 28.08
N GLU A 226 0.14 11.79 27.64
CA GLU A 226 0.09 12.14 26.22
C GLU A 226 1.50 12.20 25.62
N ARG A 227 2.47 12.78 26.34
CA ARG A 227 3.87 12.82 25.93
C ARG A 227 4.45 11.41 25.80
N ALA A 228 4.16 10.53 26.76
CA ALA A 228 4.61 9.13 26.72
C ALA A 228 4.01 8.37 25.52
N MET A 229 2.72 8.56 25.22
CA MET A 229 2.07 7.96 24.06
C MET A 229 2.69 8.45 22.75
N GLU A 230 2.92 9.75 22.63
CA GLU A 230 3.51 10.32 21.42
C GLU A 230 4.97 9.90 21.26
N THR A 231 5.74 9.83 22.35
CA THR A 231 7.09 9.26 22.35
C THR A 231 7.07 7.81 21.89
N LEU A 232 6.16 6.99 22.37
CA LEU A 232 6.00 5.59 21.96
C LEU A 232 5.64 5.47 20.47
N ARG A 233 4.81 6.38 19.96
CA ARG A 233 4.47 6.45 18.53
C ARG A 233 5.72 6.70 17.67
N TYR A 234 6.53 7.66 18.03
CA TYR A 234 7.79 7.95 17.33
C TYR A 234 8.77 6.77 17.40
N MET A 235 8.87 6.13 18.57
CA MET A 235 9.74 4.95 18.75
C MET A 235 9.33 3.79 17.85
N ASN A 236 8.03 3.52 17.71
CA ASN A 236 7.54 2.47 16.81
C ASN A 236 7.85 2.77 15.34
N ILE A 237 7.77 4.03 14.93
CA ILE A 237 8.15 4.45 13.57
C ILE A 237 9.66 4.21 13.35
N GLU A 238 10.49 4.56 14.33
CA GLU A 238 11.94 4.36 14.24
C GLU A 238 12.31 2.87 14.23
N LEU A 239 11.66 2.06 15.06
CA LEU A 239 11.85 0.61 15.05
C LEU A 239 11.51 -0.02 13.69
N GLN A 240 10.40 0.40 13.08
CA GLN A 240 10.02 -0.07 11.75
C GLN A 240 11.06 0.31 10.68
N LYS A 241 11.58 1.54 10.74
CA LYS A 241 12.66 1.99 9.83
C LYS A 241 13.93 1.15 10.00
N LEU A 242 14.33 0.87 11.25
CA LEU A 242 15.52 0.06 11.55
C LEU A 242 15.35 -1.39 11.09
N GLN A 243 14.19 -1.98 11.31
CA GLN A 243 13.87 -3.34 10.85
C GLN A 243 13.94 -3.42 9.32
N LEU A 244 13.32 -2.45 8.63
CA LEU A 244 13.36 -2.38 7.16
C LEU A 244 14.80 -2.20 6.64
N LYS A 245 15.59 -1.33 7.30
CA LYS A 245 16.99 -1.12 6.96
C LYS A 245 17.82 -2.39 7.13
N ASN A 246 17.64 -3.11 8.25
CA ASN A 246 18.33 -4.37 8.53
C ASN A 246 17.93 -5.47 7.54
N ASP A 247 16.65 -5.55 7.16
CA ASP A 247 16.15 -6.48 6.15
C ASP A 247 16.76 -6.21 4.77
N ILE A 248 16.87 -4.94 4.40
CA ILE A 248 17.51 -4.53 3.15
C ILE A 248 19.01 -4.87 3.20
N GLN A 249 19.69 -4.54 4.28
CA GLN A 249 21.12 -4.83 4.44
C GLN A 249 21.42 -6.33 4.47
N SER A 250 20.56 -7.14 5.11
CA SER A 250 20.73 -8.59 5.12
C SER A 250 20.53 -9.20 3.74
N LYS A 251 19.54 -8.70 2.96
CA LYS A 251 19.36 -9.10 1.56
C LYS A 251 20.56 -8.72 0.70
N VAL A 252 21.02 -7.48 0.80
CA VAL A 252 22.20 -7.00 0.05
C VAL A 252 23.46 -7.78 0.44
N ARG A 253 23.61 -8.12 1.72
CA ARG A 253 24.76 -8.90 2.18
C ARG A 253 24.70 -10.35 1.71
N PHE A 254 23.50 -10.94 1.73
CA PHE A 254 23.28 -12.29 1.19
C PHE A 254 23.56 -12.34 -0.32
N ASP A 255 23.10 -11.34 -1.07
CA ASP A 255 23.35 -11.24 -2.51
C ASP A 255 24.83 -11.01 -2.81
N LEU A 256 25.53 -10.18 -2.01
CA LEU A 256 26.99 -9.95 -2.12
C LEU A 256 27.80 -11.19 -1.73
N ASP A 257 27.44 -11.88 -0.65
CA ASP A 257 28.12 -13.12 -0.23
C ASP A 257 27.90 -14.25 -1.26
N GLN A 258 26.71 -14.30 -1.87
CA GLN A 258 26.43 -15.23 -2.97
C GLN A 258 27.27 -14.89 -4.20
N GLN A 259 27.33 -13.62 -4.60
CA GLN A 259 28.18 -13.17 -5.72
C GLN A 259 29.66 -13.38 -5.43
N GLN A 260 30.15 -13.08 -4.22
CA GLN A 260 31.54 -13.33 -3.84
C GLN A 260 31.87 -14.83 -3.79
N ARG A 261 30.93 -15.66 -3.32
CA ARG A 261 31.10 -17.10 -3.30
C ARG A 261 31.10 -17.70 -4.71
N GLU A 262 30.21 -17.22 -5.59
CA GLU A 262 30.22 -17.59 -7.01
C GLU A 262 31.50 -17.13 -7.70
N TYR A 263 31.95 -15.90 -7.41
CA TYR A 263 33.23 -15.39 -7.95
C TYR A 263 34.43 -16.20 -7.44
N PHE A 264 34.44 -16.53 -6.12
CA PHE A 264 35.53 -17.32 -5.54
C PHE A 264 35.52 -18.78 -6.04
N LEU A 265 34.36 -19.38 -6.20
CA LEU A 265 34.20 -20.70 -6.83
C LEU A 265 34.59 -20.67 -8.30
N GLN A 266 34.26 -19.61 -9.04
CA GLN A 266 34.72 -19.42 -10.41
C GLN A 266 36.24 -19.24 -10.49
N GLN A 267 36.84 -18.51 -9.57
CA GLN A 267 38.31 -18.41 -9.47
C GLN A 267 38.97 -19.76 -9.15
N GLN A 268 38.41 -20.53 -8.22
CA GLN A 268 38.91 -21.89 -7.93
C GLN A 268 38.72 -22.82 -9.12
N ILE A 269 37.59 -22.77 -9.81
CA ILE A 269 37.32 -23.52 -11.03
C ILE A 269 38.34 -23.11 -12.10
N LYS A 270 38.66 -21.80 -12.22
CA LYS A 270 39.64 -21.31 -13.17
C LYS A 270 41.05 -21.80 -12.86
N THR A 271 41.46 -21.76 -11.59
CA THR A 271 42.77 -22.30 -11.17
C THR A 271 42.84 -23.80 -11.36
N ILE A 272 41.79 -24.54 -11.05
CA ILE A 272 41.68 -25.99 -11.29
C ILE A 272 41.64 -26.29 -12.81
N GLN A 273 40.97 -25.46 -13.60
CA GLN A 273 40.93 -25.59 -15.07
C GLN A 273 42.31 -25.27 -15.69
N GLU A 274 43.05 -24.28 -15.16
CA GLU A 274 44.43 -24.03 -15.57
C GLU A 274 45.40 -25.16 -15.18
N GLU A 275 45.22 -25.78 -14.01
CA GLU A 275 45.99 -26.97 -13.59
C GLU A 275 45.59 -28.26 -14.31
N LEU A 276 44.33 -28.38 -14.73
CA LEU A 276 43.81 -29.53 -15.49
C LEU A 276 43.93 -29.38 -17.03
N GLY A 277 44.52 -28.28 -17.54
CA GLY A 277 44.67 -28.00 -18.96
C GLY A 277 43.37 -27.42 -19.54
N GLY A 278 42.82 -26.37 -18.85
CA GLY A 278 41.61 -25.63 -19.27
C GLY A 278 41.66 -25.25 -20.74
N GLN A 279 40.49 -25.21 -21.38
CA GLN A 279 40.31 -24.84 -22.79
C GLN A 279 41.10 -23.58 -23.12
N SER A 280 41.93 -23.67 -24.17
CA SER A 280 42.67 -22.50 -24.62
C SER A 280 41.69 -21.44 -25.17
N GLN A 281 42.08 -20.19 -25.10
CA GLN A 281 41.28 -19.08 -25.68
C GLN A 281 40.89 -19.41 -27.15
N GLU A 282 41.75 -20.07 -27.88
CA GLU A 282 41.47 -20.49 -29.25
C GLU A 282 40.35 -21.52 -29.33
N GLN A 283 40.26 -22.44 -28.38
CA GLN A 283 39.16 -23.40 -28.28
C GLN A 283 37.83 -22.74 -27.95
N GLU A 284 37.79 -21.79 -27.00
CA GLU A 284 36.57 -21.03 -26.69
C GLU A 284 36.08 -20.24 -27.93
N VAL A 285 36.98 -19.56 -28.61
CA VAL A 285 36.65 -18.79 -29.82
C VAL A 285 36.12 -19.70 -30.91
N GLU A 286 36.71 -20.89 -31.11
CA GLU A 286 36.26 -21.85 -32.15
C GLU A 286 34.91 -22.49 -31.74
N GLU A 287 34.70 -22.78 -30.48
CA GLU A 287 33.39 -23.21 -29.95
C GLU A 287 32.29 -22.17 -30.22
N MET A 288 32.56 -20.89 -29.88
CA MET A 288 31.62 -19.80 -30.17
C MET A 288 31.36 -19.63 -31.66
N ARG A 289 32.39 -19.81 -32.49
CA ARG A 289 32.28 -19.80 -33.96
C ARG A 289 31.43 -20.97 -34.47
N THR A 290 31.58 -22.14 -33.88
CA THR A 290 30.78 -23.32 -34.25
C THR A 290 29.32 -23.11 -33.87
N ARG A 291 29.05 -22.67 -32.66
CA ARG A 291 27.67 -22.31 -32.19
C ARG A 291 27.04 -21.23 -33.07
N SER A 292 27.84 -20.27 -33.55
CA SER A 292 27.31 -19.21 -34.42
C SER A 292 26.81 -19.69 -35.76
N LYS A 293 27.42 -20.78 -36.33
CA LYS A 293 26.99 -21.38 -37.59
C LYS A 293 25.63 -22.08 -37.50
N GLU A 294 25.22 -22.47 -36.31
CA GLU A 294 23.91 -23.08 -36.07
C GLU A 294 22.78 -22.02 -35.94
N LYS A 295 23.13 -20.76 -35.83
CA LYS A 295 22.15 -19.66 -35.67
C LYS A 295 21.68 -19.15 -37.04
N VAL A 296 20.40 -18.80 -37.10
CA VAL A 296 19.81 -18.17 -38.29
C VAL A 296 19.85 -16.65 -38.09
N TRP A 297 20.93 -16.04 -38.56
CA TRP A 297 21.15 -14.58 -38.46
C TRP A 297 21.01 -13.91 -39.81
N ASP A 298 20.67 -12.61 -39.79
CA ASP A 298 20.84 -11.79 -40.96
C ASP A 298 22.32 -11.39 -41.12
N GLU A 299 22.67 -10.88 -42.28
CA GLU A 299 24.06 -10.54 -42.64
C GLU A 299 24.63 -9.42 -41.71
N LYS A 300 23.79 -8.53 -41.22
CA LYS A 300 24.15 -7.41 -40.29
C LYS A 300 24.55 -7.96 -38.93
N VAL A 301 23.75 -8.89 -38.40
CA VAL A 301 23.96 -9.54 -37.09
C VAL A 301 25.22 -10.41 -37.15
N GLN A 302 25.38 -11.21 -38.23
CA GLN A 302 26.57 -12.04 -38.43
C GLN A 302 27.86 -11.23 -38.47
N LYS A 303 27.89 -10.14 -39.24
CA LYS A 303 29.05 -9.25 -39.32
C LYS A 303 29.41 -8.61 -37.99
N HIS A 304 28.42 -8.25 -37.22
CA HIS A 304 28.64 -7.70 -35.87
C HIS A 304 29.24 -8.74 -34.94
N PHE A 305 28.68 -9.94 -34.89
CA PHE A 305 29.19 -11.04 -34.08
C PHE A 305 30.63 -11.39 -34.44
N ASP A 306 30.94 -11.54 -35.73
CA ASP A 306 32.29 -11.87 -36.21
C ASP A 306 33.30 -10.79 -35.82
N LYS A 307 32.90 -9.53 -35.89
CA LYS A 307 33.74 -8.38 -35.45
C LYS A 307 34.04 -8.45 -33.94
N GLU A 308 33.03 -8.71 -33.15
CA GLU A 308 33.19 -8.74 -31.68
C GLU A 308 33.94 -10.03 -31.25
N LEU A 309 33.74 -11.13 -31.92
CA LEU A 309 34.54 -12.37 -31.73
C LEU A 309 36.02 -12.16 -32.08
N ALA A 310 36.28 -11.50 -33.21
CA ALA A 310 37.66 -11.19 -33.63
C ALA A 310 38.32 -10.19 -32.64
N LYS A 311 37.55 -9.31 -31.99
CA LYS A 311 38.02 -8.44 -30.93
C LYS A 311 38.43 -9.25 -29.70
N MET A 312 37.56 -10.20 -29.23
CA MET A 312 37.84 -11.09 -28.11
C MET A 312 39.10 -11.90 -28.33
N ASN A 313 39.30 -12.40 -29.56
CA ASN A 313 40.50 -13.20 -29.92
C ASN A 313 41.82 -12.42 -29.81
N ARG A 314 41.76 -11.07 -29.85
CA ARG A 314 42.94 -10.18 -29.71
C ARG A 314 43.15 -9.66 -28.29
N MET A 315 42.22 -9.92 -27.40
CA MET A 315 42.27 -9.43 -26.01
C MET A 315 43.13 -10.37 -25.15
N ASN A 316 43.79 -9.80 -24.15
CA ASN A 316 44.49 -10.61 -23.16
C ASN A 316 43.48 -11.31 -22.25
N PRO A 317 43.51 -12.66 -22.12
CA PRO A 317 42.61 -13.42 -21.29
C PRO A 317 42.57 -13.00 -19.81
N ASN A 318 43.68 -12.46 -19.33
CA ASN A 318 43.80 -11.99 -17.96
C ASN A 318 43.32 -10.53 -17.76
N ALA A 319 42.87 -9.87 -18.81
CA ALA A 319 42.31 -8.51 -18.70
C ALA A 319 40.86 -8.57 -18.20
N PRO A 320 40.43 -7.68 -17.30
CA PRO A 320 39.03 -7.63 -16.84
C PRO A 320 38.02 -7.51 -17.98
N ASP A 321 38.38 -6.80 -19.03
CA ASP A 321 37.54 -6.60 -20.22
C ASP A 321 37.27 -7.88 -21.01
N PHE A 322 38.15 -8.89 -20.90
CA PHE A 322 37.97 -10.18 -21.58
C PHE A 322 36.73 -10.90 -21.06
N GLY A 323 36.52 -10.94 -19.73
CA GLY A 323 35.33 -11.52 -19.12
C GLY A 323 34.04 -10.81 -19.56
N ILE A 324 34.07 -9.48 -19.68
CA ILE A 324 32.94 -8.70 -20.17
C ILE A 324 32.62 -9.04 -21.61
N GLN A 325 33.64 -9.12 -22.47
CA GLN A 325 33.49 -9.44 -23.88
C GLN A 325 32.99 -10.88 -24.08
N ARG A 326 33.49 -11.83 -23.29
CA ARG A 326 33.05 -13.23 -23.28
C ARG A 326 31.57 -13.32 -22.92
N ASN A 327 31.16 -12.73 -21.79
CA ASN A 327 29.77 -12.73 -21.35
C ASN A 327 28.84 -12.07 -22.39
N TYR A 328 29.33 -11.04 -23.06
CA TYR A 328 28.61 -10.39 -24.16
C TYR A 328 28.37 -11.38 -25.31
N LEU A 329 29.41 -12.07 -25.80
CA LEU A 329 29.31 -13.03 -26.90
C LEU A 329 28.48 -14.27 -26.51
N GLU A 330 28.61 -14.76 -25.27
CA GLU A 330 27.76 -15.82 -24.76
C GLU A 330 26.28 -15.42 -24.75
N MET A 331 25.97 -14.20 -24.24
CA MET A 331 24.62 -13.69 -24.27
C MET A 331 24.09 -13.55 -25.69
N PHE A 332 24.91 -13.12 -26.61
CA PHE A 332 24.57 -12.98 -28.03
C PHE A 332 24.23 -14.33 -28.67
N LEU A 333 25.02 -15.37 -28.36
CA LEU A 333 24.79 -16.75 -28.82
C LEU A 333 23.57 -17.39 -28.16
N ASP A 334 23.30 -17.06 -26.91
CA ASP A 334 22.19 -17.65 -26.16
C ASP A 334 20.83 -17.08 -26.54
N LEU A 335 20.78 -15.91 -27.20
CA LEU A 335 19.54 -15.37 -27.73
C LEU A 335 18.97 -16.29 -28.83
N PRO A 336 17.64 -16.46 -28.86
CA PRO A 336 17.01 -17.39 -29.83
C PRO A 336 16.79 -16.76 -31.21
N TRP A 337 17.85 -16.26 -31.82
CA TRP A 337 17.80 -15.64 -33.14
C TRP A 337 17.15 -16.55 -34.18
N GLY A 338 16.06 -16.09 -34.81
CA GLY A 338 15.37 -16.82 -35.87
C GLY A 338 14.73 -18.14 -35.44
N HIS A 339 14.76 -18.45 -34.13
CA HIS A 339 14.15 -19.68 -33.63
C HIS A 339 12.71 -19.36 -33.14
N TYR A 340 11.73 -19.86 -33.90
CA TYR A 340 10.31 -19.64 -33.64
C TYR A 340 9.60 -20.92 -33.25
N SER A 341 8.73 -20.85 -32.24
CA SER A 341 7.75 -21.92 -31.97
C SER A 341 6.76 -22.01 -33.11
N LYS A 342 6.30 -23.20 -33.44
CA LYS A 342 5.28 -23.40 -34.46
C LYS A 342 3.92 -22.99 -33.90
N ASP A 343 3.31 -21.98 -34.50
CA ASP A 343 2.02 -21.45 -34.05
C ASP A 343 0.88 -22.43 -34.35
N ASN A 344 0.04 -22.63 -33.35
CA ASN A 344 -1.23 -23.33 -33.48
C ASN A 344 -2.39 -22.34 -33.48
N PHE A 345 -2.94 -22.04 -34.65
CA PHE A 345 -4.10 -21.17 -34.81
C PHE A 345 -5.43 -21.94 -34.93
N ASP A 346 -5.58 -23.05 -34.19
CA ASP A 346 -6.89 -23.70 -34.04
C ASP A 346 -7.74 -22.92 -33.00
N LEU A 347 -8.67 -22.07 -33.54
CA LEU A 347 -9.52 -21.22 -32.73
C LEU A 347 -10.52 -22.04 -31.87
N LYS A 348 -10.91 -23.27 -32.32
CA LYS A 348 -11.79 -24.12 -31.52
C LYS A 348 -11.04 -24.67 -30.31
N GLN A 349 -9.84 -25.19 -30.55
CA GLN A 349 -8.98 -25.68 -29.48
C GLN A 349 -8.61 -24.50 -28.52
N ALA A 350 -8.35 -23.32 -29.07
CA ALA A 350 -8.09 -22.14 -28.23
C ALA A 350 -9.28 -21.78 -27.33
N GLN A 351 -10.50 -21.86 -27.85
CA GLN A 351 -11.72 -21.65 -27.08
C GLN A 351 -11.85 -22.71 -25.97
N GLU A 352 -11.65 -24.00 -26.30
CA GLU A 352 -11.72 -25.11 -25.33
C GLU A 352 -10.69 -24.90 -24.19
N ILE A 353 -9.45 -24.54 -24.50
CA ILE A 353 -8.41 -24.26 -23.48
C ILE A 353 -8.81 -23.08 -22.59
N LEU A 354 -9.33 -21.99 -23.17
CA LEU A 354 -9.79 -20.85 -22.39
C LEU A 354 -10.99 -21.21 -21.51
N ASP A 355 -11.90 -22.07 -21.96
CA ASP A 355 -13.06 -22.53 -21.21
C ASP A 355 -12.67 -23.52 -20.10
N GLU A 356 -11.68 -24.36 -20.35
CA GLU A 356 -11.11 -25.28 -19.35
C GLU A 356 -10.36 -24.53 -18.25
N ASP A 357 -9.50 -23.56 -18.61
CA ASP A 357 -8.62 -22.87 -17.67
C ASP A 357 -9.35 -21.74 -16.90
N HIS A 358 -10.45 -21.18 -17.45
CA HIS A 358 -11.15 -20.02 -16.88
C HIS A 358 -12.65 -20.20 -16.87
N PHE A 359 -13.23 -20.12 -15.69
CA PHE A 359 -14.69 -20.09 -15.54
C PHE A 359 -15.22 -18.66 -15.74
N GLY A 360 -16.31 -18.50 -16.48
CA GLY A 360 -16.88 -17.20 -16.80
C GLY A 360 -16.02 -16.38 -17.79
N LEU A 361 -15.98 -15.06 -17.64
CA LEU A 361 -15.18 -14.14 -18.46
C LEU A 361 -15.52 -14.23 -19.96
N GLU A 362 -16.78 -14.47 -20.32
CA GLU A 362 -17.22 -14.74 -21.69
C GLU A 362 -16.78 -13.64 -22.67
N ASP A 363 -16.96 -12.35 -22.29
CA ASP A 363 -16.58 -11.21 -23.13
C ASP A 363 -15.07 -11.18 -23.37
N VAL A 364 -14.28 -11.48 -22.32
CA VAL A 364 -12.82 -11.51 -22.42
C VAL A 364 -12.37 -12.63 -23.34
N LYS A 365 -12.92 -13.83 -23.18
CA LYS A 365 -12.64 -15.00 -24.02
C LYS A 365 -13.01 -14.71 -25.49
N LYS A 366 -14.20 -14.15 -25.71
CA LYS A 366 -14.67 -13.76 -27.04
C LYS A 366 -13.71 -12.77 -27.69
N ARG A 367 -13.31 -11.71 -26.99
CA ARG A 367 -12.32 -10.74 -27.49
C ARG A 367 -10.96 -11.37 -27.78
N MET A 368 -10.50 -12.29 -26.92
CA MET A 368 -9.26 -13.04 -27.16
C MET A 368 -9.35 -13.87 -28.44
N ILE A 369 -10.44 -14.59 -28.65
CA ILE A 369 -10.64 -15.41 -29.87
C ILE A 369 -10.77 -14.52 -31.11
N GLU A 370 -11.48 -13.39 -31.03
CA GLU A 370 -11.55 -12.39 -32.12
C GLU A 370 -10.15 -11.88 -32.48
N HIS A 371 -9.33 -11.53 -31.51
CA HIS A 371 -7.96 -11.10 -31.72
C HIS A 371 -7.10 -12.20 -32.37
N LEU A 372 -7.16 -13.43 -31.88
CA LEU A 372 -6.44 -14.57 -32.46
C LEU A 372 -6.91 -14.87 -33.89
N ALA A 373 -8.20 -14.66 -34.18
CA ALA A 373 -8.75 -14.81 -35.53
C ALA A 373 -8.18 -13.77 -36.51
N VAL A 374 -8.04 -12.51 -36.06
CA VAL A 374 -7.40 -11.46 -36.86
C VAL A 374 -5.93 -11.80 -37.14
N LEU A 375 -5.18 -12.23 -36.11
CA LEU A 375 -3.78 -12.63 -36.27
C LEU A 375 -3.64 -13.81 -37.26
N LYS A 376 -4.53 -14.81 -37.19
CA LYS A 376 -4.58 -15.95 -38.10
C LYS A 376 -4.81 -15.47 -39.56
N LEU A 377 -5.75 -14.55 -39.79
CA LEU A 377 -6.12 -14.09 -41.14
C LEU A 377 -5.04 -13.17 -41.74
N ARG A 378 -4.42 -12.34 -40.93
CA ARG A 378 -3.37 -11.42 -41.39
C ARG A 378 -2.03 -12.08 -41.56
N ASN A 379 -1.80 -13.21 -40.88
CA ASN A 379 -0.52 -13.90 -40.80
C ASN A 379 0.65 -12.97 -40.36
N ASP A 380 0.32 -11.92 -39.59
CA ASP A 380 1.29 -11.03 -38.96
C ASP A 380 0.84 -10.71 -37.52
N MET A 381 1.76 -10.19 -36.69
CA MET A 381 1.50 -9.80 -35.31
C MET A 381 1.24 -8.30 -35.15
N LYS A 382 1.07 -7.57 -36.24
CA LYS A 382 0.79 -6.12 -36.22
C LYS A 382 -0.65 -5.86 -35.82
N SER A 383 -0.96 -6.02 -34.54
CA SER A 383 -2.26 -5.71 -33.95
C SER A 383 -2.08 -4.84 -32.71
N PRO A 384 -3.10 -4.08 -32.30
CA PRO A 384 -3.07 -3.40 -31.00
C PRO A 384 -2.79 -4.39 -29.89
N ILE A 385 -2.04 -3.94 -28.89
CA ILE A 385 -1.70 -4.76 -27.75
C ILE A 385 -2.92 -4.92 -26.86
N LEU A 386 -3.22 -6.13 -26.44
CA LEU A 386 -4.32 -6.37 -25.52
C LEU A 386 -3.94 -5.94 -24.10
N CYS A 387 -4.73 -5.06 -23.50
CA CYS A 387 -4.56 -4.62 -22.12
C CYS A 387 -5.73 -5.12 -21.27
N LEU A 388 -5.47 -6.10 -20.40
CA LEU A 388 -6.44 -6.64 -19.46
C LEU A 388 -6.50 -5.76 -18.21
N THR A 389 -7.58 -5.03 -18.05
CA THR A 389 -7.76 -4.11 -16.92
C THR A 389 -8.86 -4.56 -16.00
N GLY A 390 -8.59 -4.57 -14.70
CA GLY A 390 -9.59 -4.93 -13.70
C GLY A 390 -8.99 -5.12 -12.31
N PRO A 391 -9.81 -5.45 -11.32
CA PRO A 391 -9.36 -5.60 -9.95
C PRO A 391 -8.34 -6.74 -9.79
N PRO A 392 -7.59 -6.76 -8.68
CA PRO A 392 -6.62 -7.82 -8.42
C PRO A 392 -7.31 -9.17 -8.22
N GLY A 393 -6.66 -10.24 -8.67
CA GLY A 393 -7.13 -11.61 -8.45
C GLY A 393 -8.23 -12.11 -9.40
N VAL A 394 -8.56 -11.38 -10.48
CA VAL A 394 -9.56 -11.81 -11.48
C VAL A 394 -8.97 -12.65 -12.62
N GLY A 395 -7.70 -13.03 -12.55
CA GLY A 395 -7.11 -13.93 -13.55
C GLY A 395 -6.45 -13.25 -14.75
N LYS A 396 -6.17 -11.94 -14.70
CA LYS A 396 -5.53 -11.20 -15.81
C LYS A 396 -4.27 -11.89 -16.34
N THR A 397 -3.35 -12.22 -15.44
CA THR A 397 -2.06 -12.84 -15.78
C THR A 397 -2.22 -14.30 -16.25
N SER A 398 -3.21 -15.03 -15.71
CA SER A 398 -3.47 -16.42 -16.08
C SER A 398 -4.05 -16.56 -17.48
N ILE A 399 -4.87 -15.62 -17.95
CA ILE A 399 -5.36 -15.59 -19.35
C ILE A 399 -4.20 -15.56 -20.33
N GLY A 400 -3.18 -14.73 -20.09
CA GLY A 400 -1.99 -14.70 -20.92
C GLY A 400 -1.27 -16.05 -21.01
N LYS A 401 -1.25 -16.82 -19.91
CA LYS A 401 -0.68 -18.16 -19.88
C LYS A 401 -1.53 -19.13 -20.72
N SER A 402 -2.86 -19.06 -20.63
CA SER A 402 -3.75 -19.92 -21.40
C SER A 402 -3.70 -19.60 -22.90
N VAL A 403 -3.53 -18.32 -23.25
CA VAL A 403 -3.31 -17.92 -24.66
C VAL A 403 -2.00 -18.49 -25.18
N ALA A 404 -0.91 -18.45 -24.40
CA ALA A 404 0.36 -19.07 -24.79
C ALA A 404 0.21 -20.58 -25.01
N LYS A 405 -0.49 -21.28 -24.11
CA LYS A 405 -0.83 -22.71 -24.22
C LYS A 405 -1.63 -22.99 -25.50
N ALA A 406 -2.62 -22.13 -25.81
CA ALA A 406 -3.46 -22.30 -27.00
C ALA A 406 -2.69 -22.11 -28.30
N LEU A 407 -1.76 -21.15 -28.35
CA LEU A 407 -0.90 -20.88 -29.49
C LEU A 407 0.27 -21.88 -29.64
N GLY A 408 0.56 -22.69 -28.60
CA GLY A 408 1.76 -23.53 -28.56
C GLY A 408 3.05 -22.73 -28.40
N ARG A 409 2.98 -21.52 -27.81
CA ARG A 409 4.12 -20.63 -27.60
C ARG A 409 4.61 -20.67 -26.15
N GLU A 410 5.89 -20.34 -25.97
CA GLU A 410 6.44 -20.13 -24.64
C GLU A 410 5.78 -18.93 -23.95
N TYR A 411 5.59 -19.04 -22.64
CA TYR A 411 5.00 -18.02 -21.80
C TYR A 411 6.07 -17.27 -21.01
N VAL A 412 6.09 -15.95 -21.14
CA VAL A 412 6.99 -15.09 -20.40
C VAL A 412 6.19 -14.05 -19.60
N ARG A 413 6.53 -13.85 -18.35
CA ARG A 413 5.94 -12.78 -17.52
C ARG A 413 7.01 -11.82 -17.07
N ILE A 414 6.79 -10.53 -17.31
CA ILE A 414 7.63 -9.43 -16.81
C ILE A 414 6.75 -8.55 -15.93
N SER A 415 7.10 -8.42 -14.65
CA SER A 415 6.47 -7.44 -13.77
C SER A 415 7.12 -6.07 -13.99
N LEU A 416 6.30 -5.10 -14.36
CA LEU A 416 6.71 -3.71 -14.58
C LEU A 416 6.55 -2.86 -13.31
N GLY A 417 5.86 -3.41 -12.28
CA GLY A 417 5.68 -2.73 -11.00
C GLY A 417 7.02 -2.55 -10.28
N GLY A 418 7.38 -1.28 -10.05
CA GLY A 418 8.63 -0.92 -9.37
C GLY A 418 9.82 -0.64 -10.29
N LEU A 419 9.66 -0.75 -11.60
CA LEU A 419 10.67 -0.29 -12.56
C LEU A 419 10.79 1.24 -12.48
N ARG A 420 12.03 1.70 -12.35
CA ARG A 420 12.35 3.15 -12.22
C ARG A 420 13.37 3.62 -13.23
N ASP A 421 14.08 2.70 -13.88
CA ASP A 421 15.17 2.99 -14.80
C ASP A 421 14.85 2.42 -16.19
N GLU A 422 15.03 3.25 -17.21
CA GLU A 422 14.93 2.84 -18.62
C GLU A 422 15.90 1.73 -18.96
N ALA A 423 17.08 1.70 -18.33
CA ALA A 423 18.11 0.69 -18.54
C ALA A 423 17.63 -0.73 -18.16
N GLU A 424 16.63 -0.87 -17.30
CA GLU A 424 16.05 -2.19 -17.01
C GLU A 424 15.32 -2.78 -18.24
N ILE A 425 14.83 -1.95 -19.16
CA ILE A 425 14.15 -2.39 -20.38
C ILE A 425 15.14 -2.48 -21.55
N ARG A 426 15.93 -1.42 -21.75
CA ARG A 426 16.89 -1.28 -22.85
C ARG A 426 18.29 -1.82 -22.58
N GLY A 427 18.55 -2.30 -21.37
CA GLY A 427 19.90 -2.74 -20.98
C GLY A 427 20.86 -1.59 -20.65
N HIS A 428 21.92 -1.92 -19.96
CA HIS A 428 23.02 -1.01 -19.62
C HIS A 428 24.05 -1.05 -20.76
N ARG A 429 24.77 0.04 -20.97
CA ARG A 429 25.90 0.03 -21.93
C ARG A 429 26.94 -1.00 -21.50
N LYS A 430 27.38 -1.85 -22.41
CA LYS A 430 28.33 -2.95 -22.15
C LYS A 430 29.67 -2.55 -21.55
N THR A 431 30.00 -1.25 -21.63
CA THR A 431 31.25 -0.70 -21.06
C THR A 431 31.27 -0.57 -19.55
N TYR A 432 30.11 -0.66 -18.90
CA TYR A 432 30.02 -0.59 -17.44
C TYR A 432 30.27 -1.95 -16.80
N ILE A 433 31.02 -1.98 -15.69
CA ILE A 433 31.18 -3.20 -14.89
C ILE A 433 29.81 -3.61 -14.34
N GLY A 434 29.42 -4.86 -14.59
CA GLY A 434 28.11 -5.37 -14.19
C GLY A 434 26.96 -5.01 -15.17
N ALA A 435 27.27 -4.50 -16.37
CA ALA A 435 26.26 -4.25 -17.39
C ALA A 435 25.49 -5.53 -17.74
N MET A 436 24.19 -5.40 -17.85
CA MET A 436 23.29 -6.49 -18.20
C MET A 436 22.37 -6.07 -19.36
N PRO A 437 21.96 -7.01 -20.22
CA PRO A 437 20.92 -6.75 -21.22
C PRO A 437 19.59 -6.40 -20.57
N GLY A 438 18.72 -5.74 -21.31
CA GLY A 438 17.37 -5.43 -20.85
C GLY A 438 16.55 -6.66 -20.52
N ARG A 439 15.57 -6.50 -19.64
CA ARG A 439 14.68 -7.60 -19.19
C ARG A 439 13.97 -8.31 -20.35
N ILE A 440 13.72 -7.60 -21.45
CA ILE A 440 13.11 -8.18 -22.66
C ILE A 440 14.03 -9.26 -23.22
N LEU A 441 15.30 -8.92 -23.51
CA LEU A 441 16.27 -9.87 -24.06
C LEU A 441 16.63 -11.00 -23.08
N GLN A 442 16.78 -10.68 -21.80
CA GLN A 442 16.98 -11.71 -20.76
C GLN A 442 15.84 -12.73 -20.74
N SER A 443 14.62 -12.25 -20.92
CA SER A 443 13.43 -13.10 -20.92
C SER A 443 13.34 -13.93 -22.20
N LEU A 444 13.72 -13.39 -23.35
CA LEU A 444 13.83 -14.13 -24.61
C LEU A 444 14.88 -15.25 -24.53
N LYS A 445 16.05 -14.96 -23.94
CA LYS A 445 17.05 -15.98 -23.65
C LYS A 445 16.47 -17.15 -22.85
N LYS A 446 15.71 -16.85 -21.78
CA LYS A 446 15.07 -17.87 -20.94
C LYS A 446 13.98 -18.65 -21.68
N ALA A 447 13.23 -17.99 -22.54
CA ALA A 447 12.17 -18.60 -23.32
C ALA A 447 12.72 -19.55 -24.43
N GLY A 448 13.93 -19.30 -24.94
CA GLY A 448 14.54 -20.10 -26.01
C GLY A 448 13.86 -19.94 -27.37
N THR A 449 12.89 -19.03 -27.50
CA THR A 449 12.15 -18.74 -28.74
C THR A 449 12.01 -17.24 -28.97
N SER A 450 11.96 -16.82 -30.25
CA SER A 450 11.79 -15.40 -30.61
C SER A 450 10.35 -14.96 -30.74
N ASN A 451 9.36 -15.84 -30.55
CA ASN A 451 7.92 -15.54 -30.63
C ASN A 451 7.12 -15.97 -29.43
N PRO A 452 7.61 -15.78 -28.18
CA PRO A 452 6.82 -16.12 -27.00
C PRO A 452 5.61 -15.18 -26.84
N VAL A 453 4.72 -15.53 -25.92
CA VAL A 453 3.71 -14.62 -25.41
C VAL A 453 4.27 -13.91 -24.19
N PHE A 454 4.44 -12.58 -24.26
CA PHE A 454 4.89 -11.75 -23.17
C PHE A 454 3.71 -11.15 -22.42
N VAL A 455 3.62 -11.42 -21.13
CA VAL A 455 2.68 -10.75 -20.23
C VAL A 455 3.43 -9.67 -19.46
N LEU A 456 3.11 -8.42 -19.77
CA LEU A 456 3.60 -7.22 -19.11
C LEU A 456 2.67 -6.88 -17.94
N ASP A 457 3.06 -7.31 -16.76
CA ASP A 457 2.20 -7.24 -15.57
C ASP A 457 2.36 -5.91 -14.85
N GLU A 458 1.24 -5.34 -14.38
CA GLU A 458 1.19 -4.08 -13.62
C GLU A 458 1.74 -2.85 -14.38
N ILE A 459 1.36 -2.66 -15.66
CA ILE A 459 1.80 -1.53 -16.47
C ILE A 459 1.34 -0.17 -15.90
N ASP A 460 0.29 -0.17 -15.12
CA ASP A 460 -0.26 0.99 -14.41
C ASP A 460 0.60 1.46 -13.22
N LYS A 461 1.61 0.69 -12.83
CA LYS A 461 2.54 1.03 -11.75
C LYS A 461 3.89 1.57 -12.22
N LEU A 462 4.03 1.80 -13.52
CA LEU A 462 5.19 2.49 -14.04
C LEU A 462 5.19 3.94 -13.54
N SER A 463 6.31 4.36 -12.99
CA SER A 463 6.49 5.73 -12.49
C SER A 463 7.65 6.41 -13.21
N ASN A 464 7.45 7.66 -13.60
CA ASN A 464 8.54 8.49 -14.09
C ASN A 464 9.48 8.81 -12.92
N SER A 465 10.77 8.60 -13.10
CA SER A 465 11.79 8.94 -12.13
C SER A 465 12.83 9.88 -12.74
N HIS A 466 13.64 10.51 -11.91
CA HIS A 466 14.76 11.34 -12.36
C HIS A 466 15.83 10.56 -13.15
N ASN A 467 15.83 9.22 -13.07
CA ASN A 467 16.83 8.36 -13.71
C ASN A 467 16.40 7.79 -15.07
N GLY A 468 15.31 8.29 -15.65
CA GLY A 468 14.81 7.84 -16.95
C GLY A 468 13.30 7.62 -16.98
N ASP A 469 12.76 7.43 -18.15
CA ASP A 469 11.35 7.13 -18.39
C ASP A 469 11.17 5.71 -18.96
N PRO A 470 10.92 4.71 -18.11
CA PRO A 470 10.65 3.33 -18.58
C PRO A 470 9.47 3.25 -19.55
N SER A 471 8.52 4.20 -19.46
CA SER A 471 7.37 4.23 -20.36
C SER A 471 7.77 4.53 -21.80
N SER A 472 8.75 5.42 -22.01
CA SER A 472 9.30 5.72 -23.33
C SER A 472 10.01 4.52 -23.96
N ALA A 473 10.75 3.74 -23.16
CA ALA A 473 11.36 2.49 -23.64
C ALA A 473 10.31 1.45 -24.02
N LEU A 474 9.21 1.37 -23.25
CA LEU A 474 8.10 0.47 -23.57
C LEU A 474 7.33 0.90 -24.82
N LEU A 475 7.24 2.19 -25.11
CA LEU A 475 6.62 2.65 -26.36
C LEU A 475 7.32 2.05 -27.59
N GLU A 476 8.66 1.99 -27.59
CA GLU A 476 9.42 1.36 -28.68
C GLU A 476 9.19 -0.15 -28.76
N VAL A 477 9.14 -0.84 -27.60
CA VAL A 477 8.85 -2.28 -27.52
C VAL A 477 7.47 -2.61 -28.05
N LEU A 478 6.49 -1.77 -27.76
CA LEU A 478 5.07 -2.01 -27.99
C LEU A 478 4.56 -1.42 -29.31
N ASP A 479 5.36 -0.61 -29.98
CA ASP A 479 4.98 -0.03 -31.27
C ASP A 479 5.28 -1.00 -32.40
N PRO A 480 4.26 -1.53 -33.13
CA PRO A 480 4.49 -2.47 -34.23
C PRO A 480 5.32 -1.93 -35.40
N GLU A 481 5.48 -0.58 -35.48
CA GLU A 481 6.30 0.05 -36.50
C GLU A 481 7.77 0.15 -36.10
N GLN A 482 8.07 0.14 -34.81
CA GLN A 482 9.43 0.31 -34.26
C GLN A 482 10.02 -0.98 -33.68
N ASN A 483 9.18 -1.89 -33.20
CA ASN A 483 9.62 -3.07 -32.46
C ASN A 483 10.40 -4.12 -33.30
N SER A 484 10.38 -4.00 -34.61
CA SER A 484 11.20 -4.84 -35.51
C SER A 484 12.71 -4.56 -35.41
N GLU A 485 13.07 -3.38 -34.89
CA GLU A 485 14.46 -2.97 -34.68
C GLU A 485 14.67 -2.45 -33.24
N PHE A 486 14.11 -3.13 -32.25
CA PHE A 486 14.27 -2.77 -30.84
C PHE A 486 15.75 -2.74 -30.46
N TYR A 487 16.25 -1.57 -30.09
CA TYR A 487 17.66 -1.38 -29.75
C TYR A 487 17.90 -1.59 -28.24
N ASP A 488 18.74 -2.59 -27.95
CA ASP A 488 19.24 -2.82 -26.58
C ASP A 488 20.66 -2.28 -26.43
N ASN A 489 20.89 -1.47 -25.39
CA ASN A 489 22.18 -0.81 -25.16
C ASN A 489 23.33 -1.80 -24.85
N PHE A 490 22.99 -2.96 -24.27
CA PHE A 490 23.99 -4.00 -24.02
C PHE A 490 24.34 -4.76 -25.31
N LEU A 491 23.32 -5.11 -26.08
CA LEU A 491 23.49 -5.85 -27.33
C LEU A 491 24.14 -4.99 -28.42
N GLU A 492 23.93 -3.68 -28.39
CA GLU A 492 24.36 -2.70 -29.41
C GLU A 492 23.85 -2.99 -30.82
N LEU A 493 22.76 -3.73 -30.91
CA LEU A 493 22.06 -4.08 -32.15
C LEU A 493 20.56 -4.06 -31.94
N GLY A 494 19.82 -3.89 -33.05
CA GLY A 494 18.37 -4.09 -33.04
C GLY A 494 18.04 -5.58 -32.96
N TYR A 495 17.02 -5.91 -32.16
CA TYR A 495 16.43 -7.24 -32.09
C TYR A 495 14.97 -7.19 -32.57
N ASP A 496 14.57 -8.12 -33.42
CA ASP A 496 13.21 -8.16 -33.94
C ASP A 496 12.22 -8.72 -32.91
N LEU A 497 11.39 -7.84 -32.35
CA LEU A 497 10.32 -8.19 -31.44
C LEU A 497 8.95 -8.30 -32.14
N SER A 498 8.87 -8.13 -33.45
CA SER A 498 7.62 -8.02 -34.23
C SER A 498 6.79 -9.31 -34.22
N LYS A 499 7.40 -10.45 -33.88
CA LYS A 499 6.73 -11.76 -33.80
C LYS A 499 6.26 -12.12 -32.39
N ILE A 500 6.57 -11.29 -31.41
CA ILE A 500 6.15 -11.48 -30.03
C ILE A 500 4.70 -11.02 -29.88
N MET A 501 3.91 -11.79 -29.15
CA MET A 501 2.58 -11.38 -28.74
C MET A 501 2.66 -10.72 -27.35
N PHE A 502 2.39 -9.43 -27.26
CA PHE A 502 2.36 -8.72 -25.99
C PHE A 502 0.95 -8.64 -25.43
N ILE A 503 0.79 -8.96 -24.15
CA ILE A 503 -0.44 -8.78 -23.38
C ILE A 503 -0.07 -7.97 -22.15
N ALA A 504 -0.69 -6.80 -21.97
CA ALA A 504 -0.50 -5.98 -20.81
C ALA A 504 -1.57 -6.28 -19.74
N THR A 505 -1.24 -6.10 -18.46
CA THR A 505 -2.23 -6.13 -17.38
C THR A 505 -2.15 -4.84 -16.58
N SER A 506 -3.30 -4.36 -16.12
CA SER A 506 -3.39 -3.19 -15.23
C SER A 506 -4.51 -3.36 -14.20
N ASN A 507 -4.41 -2.64 -13.10
CA ASN A 507 -5.52 -2.53 -12.15
C ASN A 507 -6.39 -1.29 -12.43
N SER A 508 -5.78 -0.23 -12.98
CA SER A 508 -6.46 1.02 -13.32
C SER A 508 -5.97 1.55 -14.67
N ILE A 509 -6.92 1.98 -15.50
CA ILE A 509 -6.62 2.63 -16.78
C ILE A 509 -6.15 4.08 -16.56
N ALA A 510 -6.61 4.72 -15.50
CA ALA A 510 -6.39 6.14 -15.25
C ALA A 510 -4.92 6.48 -14.97
N THR A 511 -4.14 5.51 -14.49
CA THR A 511 -2.73 5.67 -14.15
C THR A 511 -1.78 5.28 -15.29
N ILE A 512 -2.31 4.70 -16.37
CA ILE A 512 -1.52 4.37 -17.56
C ILE A 512 -1.24 5.66 -18.35
N GLN A 513 0.00 5.83 -18.77
CA GLN A 513 0.42 6.96 -19.58
C GLN A 513 -0.39 7.03 -20.90
N PRO A 514 -0.92 8.20 -21.31
CA PRO A 514 -1.78 8.32 -22.48
C PRO A 514 -1.18 7.72 -23.76
N ALA A 515 0.10 7.97 -24.02
CA ALA A 515 0.79 7.46 -25.21
C ALA A 515 0.84 5.91 -25.28
N LEU A 516 0.96 5.23 -24.14
CA LEU A 516 0.87 3.77 -24.06
C LEU A 516 -0.57 3.29 -24.27
N LYS A 517 -1.53 3.98 -23.66
CA LYS A 517 -2.94 3.64 -23.78
C LYS A 517 -3.46 3.70 -25.21
N ASP A 518 -3.01 4.66 -26.00
CA ASP A 518 -3.41 4.83 -27.42
C ASP A 518 -2.97 3.63 -28.31
N ARG A 519 -1.99 2.85 -27.88
CA ARG A 519 -1.49 1.65 -28.56
C ARG A 519 -2.14 0.36 -28.09
N MET A 520 -3.07 0.44 -27.14
CA MET A 520 -3.64 -0.71 -26.48
C MET A 520 -5.13 -0.85 -26.73
N GLU A 521 -5.58 -2.05 -27.03
CA GLU A 521 -6.99 -2.41 -26.94
C GLU A 521 -7.30 -2.83 -25.50
N VAL A 522 -8.10 -2.01 -24.82
CA VAL A 522 -8.42 -2.21 -23.41
C VAL A 522 -9.60 -3.16 -23.26
N ILE A 523 -9.37 -4.30 -22.63
CA ILE A 523 -10.42 -5.25 -22.26
C ILE A 523 -10.67 -5.15 -20.77
N LYS A 524 -11.87 -4.69 -20.37
CA LYS A 524 -12.25 -4.55 -18.99
C LYS A 524 -12.66 -5.93 -18.41
N MET A 525 -12.07 -6.28 -17.30
CA MET A 525 -12.41 -7.46 -16.51
C MET A 525 -13.14 -7.03 -15.24
N SER A 526 -14.40 -7.45 -15.11
CA SER A 526 -15.16 -7.27 -13.87
C SER A 526 -14.68 -8.23 -12.77
N GLY A 527 -15.07 -7.95 -11.53
CA GLY A 527 -14.95 -8.93 -10.45
C GLY A 527 -15.87 -10.11 -10.67
N TYR A 528 -15.59 -11.20 -9.97
CA TYR A 528 -16.46 -12.39 -9.98
C TYR A 528 -17.61 -12.25 -8.99
N THR A 529 -18.74 -12.81 -9.37
CA THR A 529 -19.88 -12.98 -8.45
C THR A 529 -19.57 -14.09 -7.43
N ILE A 530 -20.39 -14.20 -6.39
CA ILE A 530 -20.22 -15.27 -5.38
C ILE A 530 -20.35 -16.64 -6.04
N GLU A 531 -21.33 -16.79 -6.91
CA GLU A 531 -21.59 -18.04 -7.65
C GLU A 531 -20.40 -18.40 -8.55
N GLU A 532 -19.88 -17.42 -9.27
CA GLU A 532 -18.68 -17.62 -10.10
C GLU A 532 -17.45 -17.98 -9.25
N LYS A 533 -17.26 -17.32 -8.09
CA LYS A 533 -16.17 -17.66 -7.15
C LYS A 533 -16.27 -19.07 -6.60
N VAL A 534 -17.46 -19.53 -6.28
CA VAL A 534 -17.72 -20.90 -5.82
C VAL A 534 -17.37 -21.92 -6.90
N GLN A 535 -17.77 -21.65 -8.16
CA GLN A 535 -17.41 -22.50 -9.30
C GLN A 535 -15.91 -22.50 -9.57
N ILE A 536 -15.25 -21.33 -9.53
CA ILE A 536 -13.81 -21.21 -9.67
C ILE A 536 -13.09 -21.94 -8.54
N ALA A 537 -13.61 -21.82 -7.31
CA ALA A 537 -13.03 -22.53 -6.17
C ALA A 537 -13.08 -24.03 -6.36
N GLN A 538 -14.25 -24.57 -6.78
CA GLN A 538 -14.45 -26.00 -6.98
C GLN A 538 -13.61 -26.55 -8.14
N LYS A 539 -13.63 -25.88 -9.30
CA LYS A 539 -13.03 -26.42 -10.52
C LYS A 539 -11.53 -26.20 -10.62
N HIS A 540 -11.03 -25.08 -10.06
CA HIS A 540 -9.64 -24.66 -10.29
C HIS A 540 -8.85 -24.51 -8.98
N LEU A 541 -9.36 -23.74 -7.97
CA LEU A 541 -8.53 -23.42 -6.82
C LEU A 541 -8.33 -24.61 -5.89
N PHE A 542 -9.40 -25.33 -5.57
CA PHE A 542 -9.34 -26.45 -4.64
C PHE A 542 -8.45 -27.59 -5.18
N PRO A 543 -8.63 -28.10 -6.42
CA PRO A 543 -7.74 -29.13 -6.98
C PRO A 543 -6.28 -28.67 -7.05
N LYS A 544 -6.03 -27.43 -7.50
CA LYS A 544 -4.70 -26.84 -7.56
C LYS A 544 -4.03 -26.79 -6.19
N GLN A 545 -4.76 -26.34 -5.17
CA GLN A 545 -4.23 -26.23 -3.81
C GLN A 545 -4.05 -27.59 -3.14
N LEU A 546 -4.90 -28.57 -3.40
CA LEU A 546 -4.70 -29.96 -2.96
C LEU A 546 -3.37 -30.51 -3.46
N LEU A 547 -3.13 -30.42 -4.77
CA LEU A 547 -1.90 -30.88 -5.39
C LEU A 547 -0.67 -30.15 -4.82
N ALA A 548 -0.76 -28.83 -4.65
CA ALA A 548 0.32 -28.00 -4.10
C ALA A 548 0.68 -28.36 -2.64
N HIS A 549 -0.26 -28.95 -1.89
CA HIS A 549 -0.05 -29.37 -0.51
C HIS A 549 0.13 -30.88 -0.37
N GLY A 550 0.25 -31.63 -1.48
CA GLY A 550 0.50 -33.07 -1.48
C GLY A 550 -0.70 -33.93 -1.07
N LEU A 551 -1.92 -33.40 -1.18
CA LEU A 551 -3.15 -34.13 -0.87
C LEU A 551 -3.89 -34.53 -2.16
N THR A 552 -4.72 -35.57 -2.03
CA THR A 552 -5.61 -36.05 -3.11
C THR A 552 -7.07 -35.70 -2.82
N LEU A 553 -7.93 -35.78 -3.84
CA LEU A 553 -9.37 -35.58 -3.71
C LEU A 553 -10.06 -36.64 -2.81
N GLU A 554 -9.43 -37.80 -2.61
CA GLU A 554 -9.94 -38.83 -1.71
C GLU A 554 -9.67 -38.50 -0.23
N GLN A 555 -8.59 -37.77 0.04
CA GLN A 555 -8.19 -37.38 1.39
C GLN A 555 -8.96 -36.18 1.93
N LEU A 556 -9.35 -35.23 1.08
CA LEU A 556 -10.10 -34.06 1.51
C LEU A 556 -11.12 -33.64 0.45
N ILE A 557 -12.36 -33.39 0.90
CA ILE A 557 -13.47 -32.95 0.07
C ILE A 557 -14.09 -31.70 0.70
N ILE A 558 -14.23 -30.63 -0.10
CA ILE A 558 -15.01 -29.45 0.26
C ILE A 558 -16.19 -29.38 -0.71
N GLU A 559 -17.40 -29.55 -0.22
CA GLU A 559 -18.61 -29.50 -1.02
C GLU A 559 -19.01 -28.04 -1.32
N LEU A 560 -19.90 -27.84 -2.31
CA LEU A 560 -20.35 -26.51 -2.74
C LEU A 560 -20.86 -25.62 -1.61
N PRO A 561 -21.73 -26.10 -0.69
CA PRO A 561 -22.22 -25.27 0.42
C PRO A 561 -21.13 -24.76 1.35
N GLN A 562 -20.07 -25.55 1.53
CA GLN A 562 -18.92 -25.15 2.34
C GLN A 562 -18.04 -24.12 1.62
N LEU A 563 -17.84 -24.27 0.30
CA LEU A 563 -17.16 -23.27 -0.53
C LEU A 563 -17.93 -21.95 -0.53
N GLU A 564 -19.27 -22.00 -0.67
CA GLU A 564 -20.13 -20.81 -0.60
C GLU A 564 -19.97 -20.10 0.75
N LYS A 565 -19.98 -20.85 1.86
CA LYS A 565 -19.76 -20.31 3.20
C LYS A 565 -18.37 -19.65 3.35
N ILE A 566 -17.33 -20.24 2.76
CA ILE A 566 -15.99 -19.63 2.76
C ILE A 566 -16.00 -18.33 1.94
N VAL A 567 -16.61 -18.32 0.78
CA VAL A 567 -16.70 -17.12 -0.06
C VAL A 567 -17.43 -16.00 0.67
N GLU A 568 -18.60 -16.28 1.21
CA GLU A 568 -19.46 -15.27 1.84
C GLU A 568 -18.95 -14.80 3.20
N GLY A 569 -18.52 -15.74 4.05
CA GLY A 569 -18.17 -15.43 5.45
C GLY A 569 -16.75 -14.95 5.66
N TYR A 570 -15.84 -15.23 4.73
CA TYR A 570 -14.39 -15.03 4.98
C TYR A 570 -13.64 -14.26 3.88
N THR A 571 -14.32 -13.90 2.77
CA THR A 571 -13.69 -13.18 1.67
C THR A 571 -14.53 -11.96 1.23
N ARG A 572 -13.88 -10.79 1.15
CA ARG A 572 -14.48 -9.56 0.62
C ARG A 572 -13.49 -8.97 -0.41
N GLU A 573 -13.52 -9.53 -1.61
CA GLU A 573 -12.64 -9.16 -2.70
C GLU A 573 -13.35 -9.30 -4.04
N SER A 574 -12.90 -8.56 -5.06
CA SER A 574 -13.43 -8.69 -6.44
C SER A 574 -12.98 -9.98 -7.12
N GLY A 575 -11.76 -10.41 -6.86
CA GLY A 575 -11.18 -11.61 -7.42
C GLY A 575 -11.30 -12.82 -6.51
N VAL A 576 -10.31 -13.73 -6.60
CA VAL A 576 -10.28 -15.00 -5.86
C VAL A 576 -8.96 -15.23 -5.10
N ARG A 577 -8.14 -14.18 -4.91
CA ARG A 577 -6.82 -14.32 -4.27
C ARG A 577 -6.92 -14.61 -2.77
N SER A 578 -7.80 -13.92 -2.07
CA SER A 578 -8.06 -14.19 -0.65
C SER A 578 -8.76 -15.53 -0.48
N LEU A 579 -9.68 -15.86 -1.38
CA LEU A 579 -10.38 -17.16 -1.42
C LEU A 579 -9.38 -18.31 -1.56
N GLU A 580 -8.44 -18.22 -2.49
CA GLU A 580 -7.36 -19.21 -2.65
C GLU A 580 -6.57 -19.39 -1.35
N THR A 581 -6.24 -18.28 -0.66
CA THR A 581 -5.54 -18.31 0.62
C THR A 581 -6.37 -19.02 1.73
N LYS A 582 -7.68 -18.77 1.77
CA LYS A 582 -8.57 -19.39 2.75
C LYS A 582 -8.75 -20.89 2.49
N ILE A 583 -8.92 -21.29 1.24
CA ILE A 583 -8.94 -22.70 0.82
C ILE A 583 -7.62 -23.38 1.19
N ALA A 584 -6.49 -22.76 0.88
CA ALA A 584 -5.18 -23.29 1.25
C ALA A 584 -5.02 -23.42 2.77
N GLN A 585 -5.60 -22.54 3.57
CA GLN A 585 -5.58 -22.64 5.05
C GLN A 585 -6.36 -23.87 5.54
N VAL A 586 -7.52 -24.16 4.95
CA VAL A 586 -8.31 -25.37 5.26
C VAL A 586 -7.53 -26.62 4.87
N ILE A 587 -6.93 -26.65 3.68
CA ILE A 587 -6.13 -27.78 3.19
C ILE A 587 -4.90 -28.01 4.07
N ARG A 588 -4.17 -26.94 4.45
CA ARG A 588 -3.02 -27.05 5.38
C ARG A 588 -3.38 -27.62 6.73
N ASN A 589 -4.57 -27.30 7.24
CA ASN A 589 -5.03 -27.89 8.50
C ASN A 589 -5.20 -29.40 8.38
N ALA A 590 -5.85 -29.87 7.31
CA ALA A 590 -5.99 -31.30 7.02
C ALA A 590 -4.61 -31.96 6.80
N ALA A 591 -3.73 -31.34 6.01
CA ALA A 591 -2.38 -31.84 5.78
C ALA A 591 -1.57 -31.99 7.08
N LYS A 592 -1.71 -31.01 8.00
CA LYS A 592 -1.12 -31.11 9.34
C LYS A 592 -1.63 -32.33 10.10
N SER A 593 -2.96 -32.51 10.16
CA SER A 593 -3.56 -33.63 10.90
C SER A 593 -3.15 -34.98 10.32
N ILE A 594 -3.09 -35.11 8.99
CA ILE A 594 -2.59 -36.31 8.33
C ILE A 594 -1.11 -36.57 8.68
N ALA A 595 -0.26 -35.54 8.62
CA ALA A 595 1.16 -35.66 8.92
C ALA A 595 1.46 -35.96 10.40
N MET A 596 0.52 -35.67 11.30
CA MET A 596 0.61 -35.91 12.73
C MET A 596 -0.14 -37.16 13.16
N ASP A 597 -0.73 -37.93 12.22
CA ASP A 597 -1.62 -39.08 12.48
C ASP A 597 -2.80 -38.73 13.41
N GLU A 598 -3.26 -37.45 13.35
CA GLU A 598 -4.42 -36.98 14.09
C GLU A 598 -5.72 -37.25 13.31
N ALA A 599 -6.82 -37.46 14.04
CA ALA A 599 -8.13 -37.63 13.41
C ALA A 599 -8.59 -36.32 12.73
N TYR A 600 -9.06 -36.40 11.49
CA TYR A 600 -9.62 -35.29 10.73
C TYR A 600 -10.84 -35.74 9.93
N ASN A 601 -11.67 -34.78 9.54
CA ASN A 601 -12.83 -35.02 8.71
C ASN A 601 -12.42 -34.99 7.23
N THR A 602 -12.56 -36.12 6.51
CA THR A 602 -12.34 -36.15 5.04
C THR A 602 -13.29 -35.21 4.32
N LYS A 603 -14.55 -35.11 4.77
CA LYS A 603 -15.51 -34.10 4.31
C LYS A 603 -15.52 -32.92 5.28
N VAL A 604 -15.11 -31.76 4.80
CA VAL A 604 -15.08 -30.52 5.59
C VAL A 604 -16.51 -30.11 5.94
N THR A 605 -16.75 -29.93 7.24
CA THR A 605 -18.04 -29.45 7.76
C THR A 605 -18.02 -27.95 8.00
N ASN A 606 -19.19 -27.36 8.25
CA ASN A 606 -19.30 -25.95 8.63
C ASN A 606 -18.57 -25.63 9.94
N ASP A 607 -18.54 -26.58 10.88
CA ASP A 607 -17.89 -26.41 12.17
C ASP A 607 -16.36 -26.47 12.02
N ASP A 608 -15.86 -27.31 11.11
CA ASP A 608 -14.45 -27.35 10.75
C ASP A 608 -13.98 -26.01 10.16
N ILE A 609 -14.79 -25.41 9.28
CA ILE A 609 -14.50 -24.09 8.71
C ILE A 609 -14.40 -23.04 9.81
N ILE A 610 -15.34 -23.01 10.74
CA ILE A 610 -15.33 -22.07 11.86
C ILE A 610 -14.11 -22.32 12.78
N LYS A 611 -13.79 -23.59 13.04
CA LYS A 611 -12.64 -23.95 13.88
C LYS A 611 -11.32 -23.53 13.24
N ILE A 612 -11.19 -23.66 11.91
CA ILE A 612 -9.94 -23.40 11.16
C ILE A 612 -9.78 -21.90 10.84
N LEU A 613 -10.85 -21.27 10.36
CA LEU A 613 -10.82 -19.87 9.86
C LEU A 613 -11.27 -18.85 10.90
N GLY A 614 -11.82 -19.33 12.05
CA GLY A 614 -12.46 -18.51 13.08
C GLY A 614 -13.94 -18.25 12.77
N PRO A 615 -14.66 -17.49 13.61
CA PRO A 615 -16.03 -17.10 13.33
C PRO A 615 -16.11 -16.25 12.05
N PRO A 616 -17.18 -16.40 11.25
CA PRO A 616 -17.35 -15.60 10.05
C PRO A 616 -17.41 -14.12 10.43
N ARG A 617 -16.60 -13.31 9.76
CA ARG A 617 -16.50 -11.86 10.03
C ARG A 617 -17.52 -11.05 9.24
N MET A 618 -18.14 -11.67 8.24
CA MET A 618 -19.12 -11.06 7.37
C MET A 618 -20.45 -11.77 7.60
N GLN A 619 -21.47 -11.02 7.97
CA GLN A 619 -22.86 -11.53 8.03
C GLN A 619 -23.56 -11.09 6.75
N ARG A 620 -24.49 -11.90 6.26
CA ARG A 620 -25.40 -11.47 5.18
C ARG A 620 -26.26 -10.32 5.71
N ASP A 621 -26.18 -9.18 5.04
CA ASP A 621 -27.19 -8.15 5.22
C ASP A 621 -28.47 -8.69 4.60
N LYS A 622 -29.40 -9.12 5.45
CA LYS A 622 -30.76 -9.48 5.00
C LYS A 622 -31.51 -8.18 4.82
N SER A 623 -32.31 -8.13 3.76
CA SER A 623 -33.32 -7.07 3.60
C SER A 623 -34.22 -7.09 4.84
N GLU A 624 -34.01 -6.16 5.77
CA GLU A 624 -34.93 -5.91 6.87
C GLU A 624 -36.21 -5.33 6.30
N GLY A 625 -37.35 -5.75 6.83
CA GLY A 625 -38.66 -5.32 6.35
C GLY A 625 -38.78 -3.79 6.41
N ASN A 626 -39.17 -3.18 5.31
CA ASN A 626 -39.42 -1.73 5.20
C ASN A 626 -40.72 -1.30 5.89
N GLU A 627 -40.93 -1.76 7.13
CA GLU A 627 -42.17 -1.53 7.90
C GLU A 627 -42.21 -0.18 8.60
N VAL A 628 -41.03 0.44 8.75
CA VAL A 628 -40.81 1.77 9.35
C VAL A 628 -40.74 2.81 8.25
N ALA A 629 -41.25 4.03 8.54
CA ALA A 629 -41.18 5.14 7.59
C ALA A 629 -39.75 5.57 7.33
N GLY A 630 -39.43 5.83 6.08
CA GLY A 630 -38.14 6.38 5.68
C GLY A 630 -37.02 5.36 5.48
N VAL A 631 -37.28 4.06 5.56
CA VAL A 631 -36.29 3.01 5.29
C VAL A 631 -36.48 2.44 3.90
N VAL A 632 -35.43 2.50 3.07
CA VAL A 632 -35.42 2.02 1.69
C VAL A 632 -34.17 1.22 1.40
N THR A 633 -34.32 0.13 0.67
CA THR A 633 -33.19 -0.65 0.17
C THR A 633 -32.77 -0.17 -1.21
N GLY A 634 -31.59 0.37 -1.31
CA GLY A 634 -30.89 0.68 -2.56
C GLY A 634 -29.92 -0.43 -2.95
N LEU A 635 -29.40 -0.35 -4.17
CA LEU A 635 -28.38 -1.25 -4.68
C LEU A 635 -27.10 -0.48 -5.00
N ALA A 636 -25.99 -0.91 -4.42
CA ALA A 636 -24.67 -0.36 -4.62
C ALA A 636 -23.79 -1.32 -5.44
N TRP A 637 -22.85 -0.74 -6.13
CA TRP A 637 -21.73 -1.46 -6.73
C TRP A 637 -20.43 -0.94 -6.14
N THR A 638 -19.57 -1.87 -5.75
CA THR A 638 -18.27 -1.60 -5.16
C THR A 638 -17.18 -2.34 -5.93
N SER A 639 -15.94 -2.00 -5.67
CA SER A 639 -14.80 -2.73 -6.26
C SER A 639 -14.77 -4.22 -5.89
N VAL A 640 -15.50 -4.64 -4.88
CA VAL A 640 -15.59 -6.04 -4.41
C VAL A 640 -16.87 -6.76 -4.83
N GLY A 641 -17.75 -6.11 -5.58
CA GLY A 641 -19.00 -6.66 -6.10
C GLY A 641 -20.21 -5.78 -5.77
N GLY A 642 -21.40 -6.32 -6.02
CA GLY A 642 -22.64 -5.65 -5.65
C GLY A 642 -22.97 -5.86 -4.17
N ASP A 643 -23.63 -4.86 -3.59
CA ASP A 643 -24.07 -4.86 -2.19
C ASP A 643 -25.45 -4.19 -2.07
N ILE A 644 -26.17 -4.48 -1.01
CA ILE A 644 -27.39 -3.74 -0.67
C ILE A 644 -27.01 -2.52 0.15
N LEU A 645 -27.79 -1.47 0.02
CA LEU A 645 -27.56 -0.21 0.68
C LEU A 645 -28.85 0.21 1.39
N PHE A 646 -28.82 0.25 2.71
CA PHE A 646 -29.95 0.82 3.47
C PHE A 646 -29.86 2.34 3.47
N ILE A 647 -30.98 2.98 3.18
CA ILE A 647 -31.12 4.43 3.26
C ILE A 647 -32.22 4.70 4.27
N GLU A 648 -31.89 5.41 5.31
CA GLU A 648 -32.77 5.75 6.42
C GLU A 648 -32.98 7.25 6.46
N SER A 649 -34.22 7.68 6.52
CA SER A 649 -34.58 9.07 6.70
C SER A 649 -35.42 9.26 7.94
N LEU A 650 -35.14 10.31 8.68
CA LEU A 650 -35.86 10.71 9.88
C LEU A 650 -36.24 12.19 9.77
N VAL A 651 -37.41 12.54 10.29
CA VAL A 651 -37.84 13.91 10.40
C VAL A 651 -37.99 14.35 11.87
N SER A 652 -37.64 15.59 12.14
CA SER A 652 -37.80 16.20 13.45
C SER A 652 -38.24 17.65 13.30
N PRO A 653 -39.03 18.23 14.25
CA PRO A 653 -39.40 19.65 14.17
C PRO A 653 -38.19 20.57 13.97
N GLY A 654 -38.27 21.49 13.00
CA GLY A 654 -37.15 22.36 12.73
C GLY A 654 -37.40 23.39 11.64
N LYS A 655 -36.41 23.73 10.83
CA LYS A 655 -36.45 24.82 9.83
C LYS A 655 -36.22 24.33 8.39
N GLY A 656 -36.55 23.10 8.07
CA GLY A 656 -36.38 22.55 6.73
C GLY A 656 -34.94 22.20 6.35
N SER A 657 -34.02 22.04 7.33
CA SER A 657 -32.62 21.70 7.05
C SER A 657 -32.46 20.22 6.68
N LEU A 658 -31.60 19.93 5.72
CA LEU A 658 -31.19 18.57 5.37
C LEU A 658 -29.83 18.27 6.01
N THR A 659 -29.78 17.25 6.83
CA THR A 659 -28.55 16.69 7.39
C THR A 659 -28.26 15.35 6.75
N ILE A 660 -27.04 15.13 6.28
CA ILE A 660 -26.65 13.89 5.60
C ILE A 660 -25.48 13.28 6.36
N THR A 661 -25.57 11.99 6.71
CA THR A 661 -24.53 11.23 7.39
C THR A 661 -24.31 9.86 6.77
N GLY A 662 -23.18 9.19 7.05
CA GLY A 662 -22.86 7.87 6.51
C GLY A 662 -21.61 7.85 5.64
N ASN A 663 -20.70 8.83 5.78
CA ASN A 663 -19.44 8.95 5.01
C ASN A 663 -19.70 8.99 3.49
N LEU A 664 -20.63 9.87 3.08
CA LEU A 664 -21.03 10.03 1.69
C LEU A 664 -20.12 11.02 0.97
N GLY A 665 -19.71 10.69 -0.25
CA GLY A 665 -19.00 11.57 -1.15
C GLY A 665 -19.85 12.73 -1.69
N THR A 666 -19.24 13.59 -2.49
CA THR A 666 -19.89 14.81 -3.00
C THR A 666 -21.08 14.52 -3.90
N VAL A 667 -20.94 13.59 -4.83
CA VAL A 667 -21.97 13.23 -5.81
C VAL A 667 -23.22 12.65 -5.11
N MET A 668 -23.03 11.83 -4.10
CA MET A 668 -24.11 11.24 -3.34
C MET A 668 -24.86 12.27 -2.47
N LYS A 669 -24.14 13.27 -1.93
CA LYS A 669 -24.75 14.40 -1.22
C LYS A 669 -25.56 15.31 -2.15
N GLU A 670 -25.06 15.56 -3.34
CA GLU A 670 -25.79 16.28 -4.39
C GLU A 670 -27.08 15.54 -4.77
N SER A 671 -27.04 14.22 -4.94
CA SER A 671 -28.23 13.40 -5.21
C SER A 671 -29.28 13.52 -4.12
N ALA A 672 -28.89 13.54 -2.83
CA ALA A 672 -29.82 13.76 -1.72
C ALA A 672 -30.45 15.15 -1.75
N THR A 673 -29.67 16.17 -2.11
CA THR A 673 -30.16 17.55 -2.27
C THR A 673 -31.15 17.65 -3.42
N ILE A 674 -30.80 17.05 -4.59
CA ILE A 674 -31.68 16.98 -5.76
C ILE A 674 -33.01 16.30 -5.41
N ALA A 675 -32.95 15.19 -4.65
CA ALA A 675 -34.13 14.47 -4.20
C ALA A 675 -35.07 15.35 -3.34
N LEU A 676 -34.52 16.09 -2.39
CA LEU A 676 -35.32 16.97 -1.53
C LEU A 676 -35.93 18.14 -2.32
N GLU A 677 -35.14 18.77 -3.19
CA GLU A 677 -35.64 19.88 -4.00
C GLU A 677 -36.73 19.42 -5.01
N TYR A 678 -36.62 18.21 -5.58
CA TYR A 678 -37.69 17.62 -6.38
C TYR A 678 -38.99 17.45 -5.57
N ILE A 679 -38.88 16.94 -4.33
CA ILE A 679 -40.02 16.77 -3.43
C ILE A 679 -40.69 18.11 -3.14
N LYS A 680 -39.93 19.13 -2.76
CA LYS A 680 -40.44 20.47 -2.51
C LYS A 680 -41.16 21.06 -3.72
N ALA A 681 -40.55 20.94 -4.90
CA ALA A 681 -41.13 21.47 -6.16
C ALA A 681 -42.43 20.73 -6.58
N ASN A 682 -42.59 19.47 -6.16
CA ASN A 682 -43.73 18.65 -6.52
C ASN A 682 -44.62 18.25 -5.31
N ALA A 683 -44.49 18.92 -4.17
CA ALA A 683 -45.13 18.53 -2.91
C ALA A 683 -46.64 18.30 -3.05
N SER A 684 -47.36 19.23 -3.67
CA SER A 684 -48.82 19.11 -3.90
C SER A 684 -49.20 17.88 -4.74
N ARG A 685 -48.36 17.54 -5.73
CA ARG A 685 -48.60 16.36 -6.60
C ARG A 685 -48.33 15.05 -5.89
N LEU A 686 -47.41 15.09 -4.93
CA LEU A 686 -47.02 13.96 -4.06
C LEU A 686 -47.98 13.81 -2.87
N GLY A 687 -48.97 14.68 -2.74
CA GLY A 687 -49.90 14.69 -1.59
C GLY A 687 -49.24 15.12 -0.27
N LEU A 688 -48.14 15.89 -0.37
CA LEU A 688 -47.37 16.41 0.76
C LEU A 688 -47.65 17.93 0.93
N ASP A 689 -47.63 18.39 2.17
CA ASP A 689 -47.77 19.79 2.49
C ASP A 689 -46.37 20.43 2.58
N ILE A 690 -46.12 21.42 1.72
CA ILE A 690 -44.87 22.16 1.67
C ILE A 690 -44.59 22.92 2.98
N GLU A 691 -45.64 23.37 3.65
CA GLU A 691 -45.49 24.05 4.96
C GLU A 691 -44.97 23.12 6.02
N ILE A 692 -45.44 21.89 6.04
CA ILE A 692 -44.99 20.83 6.94
C ILE A 692 -43.54 20.49 6.64
N ILE A 693 -43.21 20.30 5.35
CA ILE A 693 -41.83 20.00 4.93
C ILE A 693 -40.84 21.08 5.44
N ASN A 694 -41.22 22.36 5.32
CA ASN A 694 -40.37 23.46 5.73
C ASN A 694 -40.23 23.61 7.27
N LYS A 695 -41.14 23.00 8.03
CA LYS A 695 -41.09 22.92 9.49
C LYS A 695 -40.42 21.67 10.05
N GLN A 696 -39.92 20.79 9.19
CA GLN A 696 -39.22 19.56 9.60
C GLN A 696 -37.77 19.61 9.18
N ASN A 697 -36.86 19.38 10.10
CA ASN A 697 -35.48 19.03 9.75
C ASN A 697 -35.46 17.57 9.31
N ILE A 698 -34.77 17.33 8.22
CA ILE A 698 -34.68 15.99 7.62
C ILE A 698 -33.25 15.47 7.83
N HIS A 699 -33.15 14.29 8.38
CA HIS A 699 -31.87 13.60 8.51
C HIS A 699 -31.88 12.35 7.63
N LEU A 700 -30.99 12.32 6.64
CA LEU A 700 -30.76 11.16 5.80
C LEU A 700 -29.45 10.48 6.24
N HIS A 701 -29.55 9.21 6.57
CA HIS A 701 -28.42 8.40 7.01
C HIS A 701 -28.26 7.17 6.12
N VAL A 702 -27.02 6.87 5.78
CA VAL A 702 -26.67 5.62 5.12
C VAL A 702 -25.72 4.87 6.05
N PRO A 703 -26.17 3.76 6.67
CA PRO A 703 -25.37 2.96 7.60
C PRO A 703 -24.02 2.52 7.05
N GLU A 704 -23.16 1.95 7.89
CA GLU A 704 -21.77 1.58 7.60
C GLU A 704 -20.84 2.77 7.25
N GLY A 705 -20.79 3.76 8.12
CA GLY A 705 -19.97 4.97 7.95
C GLY A 705 -18.46 4.73 7.84
N ALA A 706 -17.97 3.53 8.15
CA ALA A 706 -16.58 3.15 7.97
C ALA A 706 -16.19 2.99 6.48
N THR A 707 -17.16 2.69 5.61
CA THR A 707 -16.96 2.50 4.16
C THR A 707 -17.36 3.78 3.43
N PRO A 708 -16.44 4.46 2.72
CA PRO A 708 -16.80 5.59 1.87
C PRO A 708 -17.78 5.18 0.77
N LYS A 709 -18.83 5.96 0.57
CA LYS A 709 -19.85 5.72 -0.46
C LYS A 709 -19.99 6.97 -1.33
N ASP A 710 -19.92 6.79 -2.64
CA ASP A 710 -20.16 7.89 -3.59
C ASP A 710 -20.80 7.38 -4.87
N GLY A 711 -21.48 8.27 -5.56
CA GLY A 711 -22.14 8.01 -6.85
C GLY A 711 -23.61 8.41 -6.89
N PRO A 712 -24.16 8.65 -8.09
CA PRO A 712 -25.51 9.15 -8.28
C PRO A 712 -26.60 8.06 -8.21
N SER A 713 -26.22 6.78 -8.22
CA SER A 713 -27.12 5.63 -8.40
C SER A 713 -28.11 5.35 -7.27
N ALA A 714 -27.95 6.02 -6.13
CA ALA A 714 -28.88 5.94 -5.00
C ALA A 714 -29.97 7.04 -5.04
N GLY A 715 -30.01 7.88 -6.04
CA GLY A 715 -30.91 9.04 -6.12
C GLY A 715 -32.38 8.68 -5.98
N ILE A 716 -32.86 7.67 -6.72
CA ILE A 716 -34.28 7.23 -6.63
C ILE A 716 -34.58 6.63 -5.25
N ALA A 717 -33.63 5.92 -4.63
CA ALA A 717 -33.81 5.32 -3.32
C ALA A 717 -33.82 6.40 -2.21
N MET A 718 -32.98 7.41 -2.29
CA MET A 718 -32.99 8.56 -1.38
C MET A 718 -34.30 9.33 -1.48
N LEU A 719 -34.79 9.60 -2.68
CA LEU A 719 -36.07 10.29 -2.88
C LEU A 719 -37.23 9.46 -2.31
N SER A 720 -37.26 8.17 -2.57
CA SER A 720 -38.29 7.27 -2.05
C SER A 720 -38.27 7.21 -0.51
N SER A 721 -37.10 7.21 0.11
CA SER A 721 -36.93 7.28 1.56
C SER A 721 -37.48 8.58 2.13
N LEU A 722 -37.13 9.72 1.49
CA LEU A 722 -37.64 11.04 1.90
C LEU A 722 -39.16 11.14 1.74
N VAL A 723 -39.75 10.61 0.64
CA VAL A 723 -41.23 10.60 0.45
C VAL A 723 -41.88 9.70 1.46
N SER A 724 -41.33 8.52 1.74
CA SER A 724 -41.84 7.60 2.76
C SER A 724 -41.92 8.27 4.15
N VAL A 725 -40.82 8.90 4.60
CA VAL A 725 -40.81 9.55 5.91
C VAL A 725 -41.72 10.79 5.97
N LEU A 726 -41.84 11.56 4.89
CA LEU A 726 -42.68 12.75 4.83
C LEU A 726 -44.18 12.40 4.69
N SER A 727 -44.50 11.30 4.02
CA SER A 727 -45.86 10.79 3.91
C SER A 727 -46.27 9.82 5.01
N GLN A 728 -45.34 9.38 5.83
CA GLN A 728 -45.49 8.37 6.87
C GLN A 728 -46.06 7.03 6.36
N LYS A 729 -45.73 6.68 5.09
CA LYS A 729 -46.16 5.46 4.40
C LYS A 729 -45.05 4.46 4.29
N LYS A 730 -45.39 3.17 4.31
CA LYS A 730 -44.43 2.07 4.15
C LYS A 730 -43.89 2.01 2.73
N ILE A 731 -42.66 1.56 2.63
CA ILE A 731 -42.08 1.05 1.36
C ILE A 731 -42.46 -0.44 1.24
N LYS A 732 -42.76 -0.86 0.04
CA LYS A 732 -43.09 -2.26 -0.27
C LYS A 732 -41.98 -3.20 0.19
N LYS A 733 -42.34 -4.30 0.85
CA LYS A 733 -41.37 -5.30 1.32
C LYS A 733 -40.75 -6.08 0.15
N GLY A 734 -39.47 -6.43 0.27
CA GLY A 734 -38.78 -7.22 -0.75
C GLY A 734 -38.47 -6.46 -2.06
N ILE A 735 -38.52 -5.12 -2.02
CA ILE A 735 -38.19 -4.26 -3.15
C ILE A 735 -36.84 -3.55 -2.92
N ALA A 736 -36.05 -3.48 -3.96
CA ALA A 736 -34.84 -2.62 -3.99
C ALA A 736 -34.85 -1.77 -5.25
N MET A 737 -34.06 -0.71 -5.24
CA MET A 737 -34.03 0.20 -6.37
C MET A 737 -32.66 0.79 -6.61
N THR A 738 -32.40 1.12 -7.89
CA THR A 738 -31.19 1.82 -8.30
C THR A 738 -31.45 2.69 -9.51
N GLY A 739 -30.98 3.92 -9.48
CA GLY A 739 -31.14 4.87 -10.55
C GLY A 739 -30.68 6.27 -10.14
N GLU A 740 -30.18 7.03 -11.08
CA GLU A 740 -29.88 8.44 -10.91
C GLU A 740 -31.13 9.26 -11.16
N ILE A 741 -31.31 10.35 -10.42
CA ILE A 741 -32.44 11.25 -10.57
C ILE A 741 -31.99 12.63 -11.04
N THR A 742 -32.80 13.24 -11.91
CA THR A 742 -32.66 14.65 -12.29
C THR A 742 -33.61 15.55 -11.49
N LEU A 743 -33.33 16.85 -11.44
CA LEU A 743 -34.23 17.85 -10.83
C LEU A 743 -35.67 17.85 -11.38
N ARG A 744 -35.87 17.29 -12.58
CA ARG A 744 -37.22 17.16 -13.23
C ARG A 744 -37.87 15.82 -12.96
N GLY A 745 -37.21 14.93 -12.21
CA GLY A 745 -37.75 13.62 -11.88
C GLY A 745 -37.48 12.53 -12.92
N LYS A 746 -36.73 12.81 -14.00
CA LYS A 746 -36.32 11.76 -14.94
C LYS A 746 -35.33 10.82 -14.24
N VAL A 747 -35.54 9.52 -14.43
CA VAL A 747 -34.64 8.47 -13.98
C VAL A 747 -33.63 8.17 -15.08
N LEU A 748 -32.34 8.19 -14.74
CA LEU A 748 -31.23 7.94 -15.65
C LEU A 748 -30.59 6.57 -15.38
N PRO A 749 -29.96 5.96 -16.42
CA PRO A 749 -29.31 4.66 -16.30
C PRO A 749 -28.07 4.73 -15.44
N VAL A 750 -27.74 3.61 -14.81
CA VAL A 750 -26.61 3.48 -13.90
C VAL A 750 -25.80 2.23 -14.21
N GLY A 751 -24.50 2.23 -13.83
CA GLY A 751 -23.61 1.11 -14.07
C GLY A 751 -23.66 0.04 -12.99
N GLY A 752 -22.97 -1.09 -13.25
CA GLY A 752 -22.84 -2.21 -12.31
C GLY A 752 -24.14 -3.00 -12.11
N ILE A 753 -24.97 -3.08 -13.14
CA ILE A 753 -26.30 -3.71 -13.06
C ILE A 753 -26.19 -5.19 -12.70
N LYS A 754 -25.32 -5.95 -13.35
CA LYS A 754 -25.13 -7.38 -13.07
C LYS A 754 -24.83 -7.61 -11.58
N GLU A 755 -23.87 -6.90 -11.04
CA GLU A 755 -23.46 -7.02 -9.64
C GLU A 755 -24.58 -6.62 -8.68
N LYS A 756 -25.31 -5.55 -8.98
CA LYS A 756 -26.44 -5.06 -8.19
C LYS A 756 -27.58 -6.07 -8.14
N ILE A 757 -27.92 -6.68 -9.28
CA ILE A 757 -28.98 -7.70 -9.37
C ILE A 757 -28.62 -8.94 -8.55
N LEU A 758 -27.38 -9.39 -8.65
CA LEU A 758 -26.91 -10.54 -7.88
C LEU A 758 -26.88 -10.25 -6.37
N ALA A 759 -26.55 -9.02 -5.98
CA ALA A 759 -26.66 -8.60 -4.58
C ALA A 759 -28.11 -8.60 -4.08
N ALA A 760 -29.04 -8.08 -4.88
CA ALA A 760 -30.46 -8.10 -4.57
C ALA A 760 -31.00 -9.55 -4.38
N LYS A 761 -30.63 -10.46 -5.29
CA LYS A 761 -30.99 -11.87 -5.20
C LYS A 761 -30.45 -12.53 -3.91
N ARG A 762 -29.22 -12.26 -3.53
CA ARG A 762 -28.61 -12.77 -2.29
C ARG A 762 -29.30 -12.24 -1.02
N ALA A 763 -29.81 -11.03 -1.08
CA ALA A 763 -30.55 -10.40 0.01
C ALA A 763 -32.05 -10.79 0.07
N ASP A 764 -32.47 -11.81 -0.69
CA ASP A 764 -33.85 -12.28 -0.80
C ASP A 764 -34.82 -11.19 -1.30
N ILE A 765 -34.35 -10.24 -2.08
CA ILE A 765 -35.17 -9.22 -2.74
C ILE A 765 -35.81 -9.84 -3.98
N GLN A 766 -37.11 -9.60 -4.15
CA GLN A 766 -37.89 -10.19 -5.23
C GLN A 766 -38.20 -9.19 -6.36
N GLU A 767 -38.26 -7.91 -6.02
CA GLU A 767 -38.62 -6.86 -6.98
C GLU A 767 -37.54 -5.79 -7.06
N ILE A 768 -37.22 -5.37 -8.27
CA ILE A 768 -36.18 -4.40 -8.50
C ILE A 768 -36.69 -3.30 -9.42
N ILE A 769 -36.52 -2.05 -8.95
CA ILE A 769 -36.83 -0.86 -9.76
C ILE A 769 -35.54 -0.32 -10.34
N LEU A 770 -35.51 -0.09 -11.66
CA LEU A 770 -34.35 0.45 -12.37
C LEU A 770 -34.77 1.26 -13.60
N CYS A 771 -33.84 2.07 -14.10
CA CYS A 771 -34.10 2.88 -15.31
C CYS A 771 -34.43 1.97 -16.50
N ARG A 772 -35.37 2.38 -17.32
CA ARG A 772 -35.76 1.67 -18.56
C ARG A 772 -34.59 1.42 -19.49
N GLU A 773 -33.66 2.35 -19.58
CA GLU A 773 -32.45 2.21 -20.40
C GLU A 773 -31.51 1.10 -19.93
N ASN A 774 -31.60 0.68 -18.66
CA ASN A 774 -30.84 -0.47 -18.13
C ASN A 774 -31.47 -1.85 -18.47
N GLU A 775 -32.59 -1.90 -19.19
CA GLU A 775 -33.17 -3.16 -19.70
C GLU A 775 -32.17 -3.90 -20.61
N ILE A 776 -31.33 -3.18 -21.32
CA ILE A 776 -30.27 -3.75 -22.17
C ILE A 776 -29.28 -4.54 -21.30
N ASP A 777 -28.85 -3.98 -20.17
CA ASP A 777 -27.92 -4.63 -19.24
C ASP A 777 -28.54 -5.90 -18.62
N ILE A 778 -29.85 -5.89 -18.35
CA ILE A 778 -30.56 -7.07 -17.81
C ILE A 778 -30.59 -8.20 -18.85
N ASN A 779 -30.83 -7.86 -20.12
CA ASN A 779 -30.85 -8.85 -21.20
C ASN A 779 -29.50 -9.53 -21.46
N GLU A 780 -28.40 -8.92 -21.03
CA GLU A 780 -27.05 -9.50 -21.10
C GLU A 780 -26.78 -10.49 -19.95
N ILE A 781 -27.60 -10.48 -18.88
CA ILE A 781 -27.42 -11.35 -17.74
C ILE A 781 -28.04 -12.74 -18.05
N LYS A 782 -27.30 -13.81 -17.74
CA LYS A 782 -27.81 -15.17 -17.91
C LYS A 782 -29.15 -15.38 -17.15
N SER A 783 -30.10 -16.01 -17.81
CA SER A 783 -31.46 -16.20 -17.26
C SER A 783 -31.51 -16.94 -15.93
N GLU A 784 -30.57 -17.84 -15.67
CA GLU A 784 -30.43 -18.55 -14.41
C GLU A 784 -30.22 -17.62 -13.19
N TYR A 785 -29.60 -16.47 -13.39
CA TYR A 785 -29.39 -15.44 -12.35
C TYR A 785 -30.63 -14.55 -12.15
N LEU A 786 -31.51 -14.46 -13.16
CA LEU A 786 -32.71 -13.62 -13.11
C LEU A 786 -33.92 -14.35 -12.53
N ASN A 787 -33.87 -15.67 -12.42
CA ASN A 787 -34.97 -16.47 -11.91
C ASN A 787 -35.40 -16.04 -10.50
N GLY A 788 -36.71 -15.79 -10.33
CA GLY A 788 -37.33 -15.35 -9.07
C GLY A 788 -37.27 -13.83 -8.84
N LEU A 789 -36.76 -13.05 -9.80
CA LEU A 789 -36.75 -11.59 -9.75
C LEU A 789 -37.78 -10.98 -10.71
N THR A 790 -38.42 -9.92 -10.26
CA THR A 790 -39.31 -9.09 -11.08
C THR A 790 -38.68 -7.72 -11.27
N PHE A 791 -38.60 -7.27 -12.52
CA PHE A 791 -38.01 -6.00 -12.87
C PHE A 791 -39.09 -4.98 -13.25
N HIS A 792 -38.99 -3.79 -12.65
CA HIS A 792 -39.80 -2.64 -12.95
C HIS A 792 -38.95 -1.58 -13.64
N TYR A 793 -39.18 -1.41 -14.95
CA TYR A 793 -38.46 -0.45 -15.77
C TYR A 793 -39.16 0.90 -15.76
N VAL A 794 -38.51 1.91 -15.20
CA VAL A 794 -39.11 3.23 -14.99
C VAL A 794 -38.31 4.32 -15.74
N SER A 795 -39.00 5.39 -16.13
CA SER A 795 -38.39 6.55 -16.76
C SER A 795 -38.57 7.83 -15.94
N ASP A 796 -39.52 7.84 -15.01
CA ASP A 796 -39.86 9.01 -14.19
C ASP A 796 -40.02 8.58 -12.72
N MET A 797 -39.71 9.48 -11.82
CA MET A 797 -39.74 9.24 -10.37
C MET A 797 -41.17 8.93 -9.86
N ARG A 798 -42.20 9.39 -10.54
CA ARG A 798 -43.60 9.09 -10.19
C ARG A 798 -43.88 7.59 -10.32
N GLU A 799 -43.45 6.97 -11.40
CA GLU A 799 -43.50 5.52 -11.59
C GLU A 799 -42.84 4.76 -10.46
N VAL A 800 -41.65 5.25 -10.03
CA VAL A 800 -40.93 4.67 -8.90
C VAL A 800 -41.75 4.72 -7.62
N LEU A 801 -42.35 5.89 -7.30
CA LEU A 801 -43.16 6.07 -6.07
C LEU A 801 -44.46 5.27 -6.10
N GLU A 802 -45.13 5.16 -7.25
CA GLU A 802 -46.33 4.33 -7.43
C GLU A 802 -46.06 2.86 -7.17
N ILE A 803 -44.87 2.36 -7.54
CA ILE A 803 -44.47 0.96 -7.34
C ILE A 803 -43.97 0.74 -5.90
N ALA A 804 -43.16 1.65 -5.39
CA ALA A 804 -42.40 1.48 -4.16
C ALA A 804 -43.18 1.86 -2.90
N VAL A 805 -43.95 2.96 -2.93
CA VAL A 805 -44.65 3.50 -1.75
C VAL A 805 -46.05 2.87 -1.66
N THR A 806 -46.31 2.22 -0.55
CA THR A 806 -47.64 1.63 -0.33
C THR A 806 -48.65 2.69 0.16
N ASN A 807 -49.94 2.35 0.13
CA ASN A 807 -50.95 3.20 0.77
C ASN A 807 -51.15 2.93 2.26
N GLU A 808 -50.40 1.98 2.81
CA GLU A 808 -50.44 1.64 4.22
C GLU A 808 -49.55 2.57 5.07
N PRO A 809 -50.04 3.01 6.22
CA PRO A 809 -49.19 3.77 7.14
C PRO A 809 -48.06 2.90 7.69
N ALA A 810 -46.92 3.48 7.93
CA ALA A 810 -45.84 2.81 8.62
C ALA A 810 -46.22 2.44 10.06
N ILE A 811 -45.52 1.45 10.64
CA ILE A 811 -45.81 1.00 12.02
C ILE A 811 -45.55 2.13 13.03
N ASP A 812 -44.56 2.94 12.74
CA ASP A 812 -44.15 4.09 13.55
C ASP A 812 -44.75 5.43 13.10
N ALA A 813 -45.80 5.39 12.26
CA ALA A 813 -46.42 6.58 11.66
C ALA A 813 -46.82 7.62 12.71
N LYS A 814 -46.38 8.87 12.52
CA LYS A 814 -46.64 10.01 13.38
C LYS A 814 -47.37 11.08 12.57
N GLU A 815 -48.25 11.80 13.21
CA GLU A 815 -48.84 12.99 12.61
C GLU A 815 -47.78 14.09 12.54
N LEU A 816 -47.31 14.43 11.33
CA LEU A 816 -46.37 15.53 11.14
C LEU A 816 -47.15 16.85 11.24
N LYS A 817 -46.70 17.77 12.13
CA LYS A 817 -47.32 19.08 12.39
C LYS A 817 -46.45 20.23 11.97
#